data_5a7730b85ef5d8911d57af8313ca51d7
#
_entry.id   5a7730b85ef5d8911d57af8313ca51d7
#
_cell.length_a   1.000
_cell.length_b   1.000
_cell.length_c   1.000
_cell.angle_alpha   90.00
_cell.angle_beta   90.00
_cell.angle_gamma   90.00
#
_symmetry.space_group_name_H-M   'P 1'
#
loop_
_entity.id
_entity.type
_entity.pdbx_description
1 polymer ?
#
loop_
_entity_poly.entity_id
_entity_poly.type
_entity_poly.pdbx_seq_one_letter_code
_entity_poly.pdbx_strand_id
1 'polypeptide(L)'
;MPLPRPFPVVSPYGRRPEEDVMHRTPLAPHRAGTAAPPVRAAFSTLLIAVVVVAGARLVLAAGGMQVMGMAEYSTLIPIVGAALLPLRLTLILGLTNLLVGIVAYGILLPSMSHASRITVITALVASILVSLAVCRTRIAMEGRLKGLTVARERLTLLSEASSRVGGTLDVARTAEELAEVAVRRFADHAAVDLFDPVLKGEEPTPGPHAGPVTLRRAARRSVPAALAAAAPPDHSAVTYCRGSMPALSLLRGTPVHGQFTGADDDGEDYWPTDPDGTGTQAPHSALAVPLRARGVTLGAALFTRSRHRDPFDADDVLLAQEIAARAAVCVDNARRYTHERATSMALQRSLLPQVVPPQPAVQAVARYLPADIGMGVGGDWYDVIPLSGARVALVVGDVVGHGIGASAAMGRLRAAVRTLADIDLPPDELLTHLDDIVIRLQSETAPTPAGAAEDAAAVAVADTVGEFVATCLYMVYDPISRRCAAARAGHPPPVVVHPGTCARFLDVPAGPPLGVGGLPFETAEVHLPEGSLLALYTDGLVESPRLCLNERLERLLEVLSEPKPTLQDTCDHVLDTLVLDRTRDDIALVVARTQALDDKHTVAWELFEDLAEVARARDLASLQLAHWGLPEAAFLAELVVSELVTNAIRYGGSPVQLRLIRHDTLICEVSDGAHTAPHLRRARTYDEGGRGLFIVAQLAERWGTRQQPDGKTIWAELALPPATVPTPAPALATL
;
A
#
# COMPACT_ATOMS: atom_id res chain seq x y z
N MET A 1 -29.89 56.30 -3.74
CA MET A 1 -29.45 55.58 -4.97
C MET A 1 -28.83 54.28 -4.53
N PRO A 2 -29.45 53.15 -4.76
CA PRO A 2 -28.90 51.85 -4.42
C PRO A 2 -28.08 51.27 -5.59
N LEU A 3 -26.94 50.66 -5.26
CA LEU A 3 -26.04 49.98 -6.17
C LEU A 3 -26.65 48.66 -6.73
N PRO A 4 -26.34 48.25 -7.97
CA PRO A 4 -26.96 47.10 -8.60
C PRO A 4 -26.38 45.80 -8.10
N ARG A 5 -27.24 44.78 -8.00
CA ARG A 5 -26.94 43.38 -7.67
C ARG A 5 -26.10 42.73 -8.78
N PRO A 6 -25.13 41.86 -8.46
CA PRO A 6 -24.42 41.09 -9.47
C PRO A 6 -25.28 39.93 -10.00
N PHE A 7 -25.14 39.65 -11.30
CA PHE A 7 -25.76 38.56 -12.05
C PHE A 7 -25.31 37.18 -11.58
N PRO A 8 -26.15 36.16 -11.69
CA PRO A 8 -25.76 34.81 -11.34
C PRO A 8 -24.82 34.19 -12.39
N VAL A 9 -23.73 33.62 -11.93
CA VAL A 9 -22.81 32.81 -12.72
C VAL A 9 -23.50 31.47 -13.04
N VAL A 10 -23.70 31.20 -14.31
CA VAL A 10 -24.22 29.92 -14.83
C VAL A 10 -23.11 28.89 -14.77
N SER A 11 -23.31 27.86 -13.95
CA SER A 11 -22.47 26.65 -13.90
C SER A 11 -22.72 25.76 -15.13
N PRO A 12 -21.69 25.24 -15.81
CA PRO A 12 -21.85 24.42 -17.02
C PRO A 12 -21.94 22.90 -16.73
N TYR A 13 -22.44 22.47 -15.60
CA TYR A 13 -22.71 21.04 -15.36
C TYR A 13 -24.21 20.80 -15.22
N GLY A 14 -24.81 20.52 -16.37
CA GLY A 14 -26.19 20.03 -16.47
C GLY A 14 -26.33 18.69 -15.76
N ARG A 15 -27.25 18.59 -14.83
CA ARG A 15 -27.79 17.32 -14.29
C ARG A 15 -28.33 16.50 -15.45
N ARG A 16 -27.85 15.28 -15.61
CA ARG A 16 -28.54 14.26 -16.42
C ARG A 16 -29.81 13.85 -15.68
N PRO A 17 -30.95 13.65 -16.37
CA PRO A 17 -32.15 13.14 -15.76
C PRO A 17 -31.95 11.69 -15.33
N GLU A 18 -32.55 11.33 -14.21
CA GLU A 18 -32.71 9.98 -13.72
C GLU A 18 -33.36 9.13 -14.83
N GLU A 19 -32.58 8.20 -15.40
CA GLU A 19 -33.13 7.13 -16.22
C GLU A 19 -33.82 6.13 -15.29
N ASP A 20 -35.13 6.03 -15.45
CA ASP A 20 -35.99 4.96 -14.95
C ASP A 20 -35.28 3.61 -15.06
N VAL A 21 -34.99 3.01 -13.90
CA VAL A 21 -34.61 1.60 -13.80
C VAL A 21 -35.82 0.76 -14.16
N MET A 22 -36.06 0.60 -15.46
CA MET A 22 -36.94 -0.42 -15.97
C MET A 22 -36.33 -1.80 -15.57
N HIS A 23 -37.00 -2.47 -14.65
CA HIS A 23 -36.80 -3.88 -14.34
C HIS A 23 -36.76 -4.68 -15.65
N ARG A 24 -35.56 -4.90 -16.20
CA ARG A 24 -35.33 -5.93 -17.19
C ARG A 24 -35.37 -7.26 -16.45
N THR A 25 -36.53 -7.91 -16.52
CA THR A 25 -36.67 -9.35 -16.33
C THR A 25 -35.47 -10.04 -16.97
N PRO A 26 -34.78 -10.96 -16.28
CA PRO A 26 -33.71 -11.74 -16.91
C PRO A 26 -34.31 -12.49 -18.09
N LEU A 27 -33.85 -12.16 -19.28
CA LEU A 27 -34.10 -12.97 -20.47
C LEU A 27 -33.64 -14.37 -20.12
N ALA A 28 -34.61 -15.27 -20.04
CA ALA A 28 -34.37 -16.70 -19.92
C ALA A 28 -33.34 -17.11 -20.98
N PRO A 29 -32.39 -18.02 -20.66
CA PRO A 29 -31.43 -18.50 -21.63
C PRO A 29 -32.22 -19.05 -22.80
N HIS A 30 -32.06 -18.45 -23.95
CA HIS A 30 -32.54 -18.98 -25.19
C HIS A 30 -32.03 -20.43 -25.28
N ARG A 31 -32.93 -21.39 -24.98
CA ARG A 31 -32.77 -22.76 -25.40
C ARG A 31 -32.50 -22.71 -26.91
N ALA A 32 -31.26 -22.78 -27.31
CA ALA A 32 -30.84 -23.12 -28.64
C ALA A 32 -31.17 -24.59 -28.86
N GLY A 33 -32.44 -24.84 -29.05
CA GLY A 33 -33.07 -26.13 -29.22
C GLY A 33 -34.23 -26.06 -30.20
N THR A 34 -34.12 -25.22 -31.23
CA THR A 34 -34.83 -25.51 -32.49
C THR A 34 -33.97 -26.53 -33.21
N ALA A 35 -34.24 -27.82 -32.95
CA ALA A 35 -33.76 -28.91 -33.77
C ALA A 35 -34.05 -28.48 -35.21
N ALA A 36 -32.99 -28.27 -36.02
CA ALA A 36 -33.12 -28.23 -37.48
C ALA A 36 -33.91 -29.47 -37.86
N PRO A 37 -34.92 -29.39 -38.75
CA PRO A 37 -35.73 -30.54 -39.12
C PRO A 37 -34.79 -31.68 -39.43
N PRO A 38 -35.02 -32.89 -38.88
CA PRO A 38 -34.03 -33.96 -38.98
C PRO A 38 -33.65 -34.09 -40.42
N VAL A 39 -32.35 -34.04 -40.72
CA VAL A 39 -31.78 -34.10 -42.10
C VAL A 39 -32.41 -35.22 -42.91
N ARG A 40 -32.82 -36.31 -42.25
CA ARG A 40 -33.59 -37.43 -42.83
C ARG A 40 -34.97 -36.99 -43.33
N ALA A 41 -35.71 -36.16 -42.62
CA ALA A 41 -37.02 -35.68 -43.03
C ALA A 41 -36.91 -34.73 -44.23
N ALA A 42 -35.94 -33.82 -44.25
CA ALA A 42 -35.67 -32.92 -45.36
C ALA A 42 -35.26 -33.73 -46.62
N PHE A 43 -34.41 -34.75 -46.46
CA PHE A 43 -34.03 -35.66 -47.60
C PHE A 43 -35.22 -36.43 -48.12
N SER A 44 -36.05 -37.03 -47.27
CA SER A 44 -37.24 -37.77 -47.67
C SER A 44 -38.24 -36.87 -48.39
N THR A 45 -38.48 -35.64 -47.90
CA THR A 45 -39.38 -34.67 -48.54
C THR A 45 -38.91 -34.29 -49.95
N LEU A 46 -37.61 -34.05 -50.14
CA LEU A 46 -37.03 -33.73 -51.44
C LEU A 46 -37.02 -34.92 -52.37
N LEU A 47 -36.81 -36.11 -51.84
CA LEU A 47 -36.88 -37.36 -52.63
C LEU A 47 -38.32 -37.64 -53.16
N ILE A 48 -39.31 -37.43 -52.25
CA ILE A 48 -40.74 -37.50 -52.63
C ILE A 48 -41.06 -36.47 -53.72
N ALA A 49 -40.52 -35.23 -53.59
CA ALA A 49 -40.70 -34.21 -54.62
C ALA A 49 -40.15 -34.64 -56.00
N VAL A 50 -39.00 -35.31 -56.03
CA VAL A 50 -38.48 -35.90 -57.29
C VAL A 50 -39.46 -36.87 -57.93
N VAL A 51 -40.02 -37.79 -57.13
CA VAL A 51 -40.97 -38.81 -57.60
C VAL A 51 -42.29 -38.19 -58.05
N VAL A 52 -42.82 -37.23 -57.32
CA VAL A 52 -44.09 -36.54 -57.66
C VAL A 52 -43.94 -35.72 -58.94
N VAL A 53 -42.85 -34.97 -59.09
CA VAL A 53 -42.57 -34.22 -60.33
C VAL A 53 -42.44 -35.17 -61.54
N ALA A 54 -41.77 -36.32 -61.38
CA ALA A 54 -41.62 -37.31 -62.40
C ALA A 54 -42.98 -37.95 -62.74
N GLY A 55 -43.78 -38.32 -61.77
CA GLY A 55 -45.11 -38.89 -61.94
C GLY A 55 -46.09 -37.91 -62.63
N ALA A 56 -46.11 -36.67 -62.22
CA ALA A 56 -46.95 -35.62 -62.84
C ALA A 56 -46.60 -35.42 -64.32
N ARG A 57 -45.33 -35.55 -64.71
CA ARG A 57 -44.84 -35.47 -66.05
C ARG A 57 -45.37 -36.63 -66.90
N LEU A 58 -45.33 -37.83 -66.33
CA LEU A 58 -45.79 -39.02 -67.00
C LEU A 58 -47.29 -38.94 -67.32
N VAL A 59 -48.08 -38.49 -66.38
CA VAL A 59 -49.53 -38.33 -66.55
C VAL A 59 -49.87 -37.25 -67.59
N LEU A 60 -49.19 -36.12 -67.55
CA LEU A 60 -49.41 -35.06 -68.54
C LEU A 60 -48.97 -35.43 -69.93
N ALA A 61 -47.88 -36.18 -70.05
CA ALA A 61 -47.42 -36.74 -71.32
C ALA A 61 -48.42 -37.76 -71.92
N ALA A 62 -49.00 -38.61 -71.10
CA ALA A 62 -50.03 -39.52 -71.47
C ALA A 62 -51.36 -38.85 -71.95
N GLY A 63 -51.64 -37.67 -71.44
CA GLY A 63 -52.75 -36.77 -71.80
C GLY A 63 -52.53 -35.91 -73.05
N GLY A 64 -51.38 -36.04 -73.74
CA GLY A 64 -51.07 -35.29 -74.99
C GLY A 64 -50.68 -33.79 -74.69
N MET A 65 -50.48 -33.38 -73.53
CA MET A 65 -50.07 -32.03 -73.21
C MET A 65 -48.53 -31.81 -73.36
N GLN A 66 -48.12 -30.62 -73.86
CA GLN A 66 -46.72 -30.28 -73.99
C GLN A 66 -46.05 -30.13 -72.58
N VAL A 67 -45.09 -31.01 -72.27
CA VAL A 67 -44.42 -31.13 -70.96
C VAL A 67 -43.14 -30.27 -70.84
N MET A 68 -42.90 -29.42 -71.84
CA MET A 68 -41.59 -28.70 -71.93
C MET A 68 -41.25 -27.81 -70.77
N GLY A 69 -42.24 -27.15 -70.12
CA GLY A 69 -42.02 -26.23 -68.95
C GLY A 69 -41.69 -26.93 -67.62
N MET A 70 -41.95 -28.23 -67.46
CA MET A 70 -41.68 -28.93 -66.20
C MET A 70 -40.25 -29.43 -66.03
N ALA A 71 -39.41 -29.39 -67.10
CA ALA A 71 -37.99 -29.74 -66.96
C ALA A 71 -37.22 -28.79 -66.01
N GLU A 72 -37.66 -27.55 -65.98
CA GLU A 72 -37.03 -26.52 -65.13
C GLU A 72 -37.19 -26.79 -63.64
N TYR A 73 -38.32 -27.31 -63.19
CA TYR A 73 -38.54 -27.58 -61.75
C TYR A 73 -37.67 -28.73 -61.21
N SER A 74 -37.30 -29.72 -62.06
CA SER A 74 -36.43 -30.81 -61.58
C SER A 74 -34.97 -30.38 -61.39
N THR A 75 -34.53 -29.30 -62.05
CA THR A 75 -33.18 -28.78 -61.84
C THR A 75 -33.03 -28.03 -60.53
N LEU A 76 -34.15 -27.53 -59.98
CA LEU A 76 -34.15 -26.80 -58.71
C LEU A 76 -34.02 -27.73 -57.48
N ILE A 77 -34.52 -28.98 -57.56
CA ILE A 77 -34.55 -29.89 -56.39
C ILE A 77 -33.15 -30.17 -55.83
N PRO A 78 -32.12 -30.51 -56.56
CA PRO A 78 -30.78 -30.69 -56.06
C PRO A 78 -30.18 -29.39 -55.50
N ILE A 79 -30.50 -28.21 -56.08
CA ILE A 79 -30.02 -26.91 -55.65
C ILE A 79 -30.62 -26.55 -54.29
N VAL A 80 -31.92 -26.80 -54.09
CA VAL A 80 -32.55 -26.63 -52.75
C VAL A 80 -31.97 -27.62 -51.76
N GLY A 81 -31.73 -28.86 -52.18
CA GLY A 81 -31.05 -29.88 -51.37
C GLY A 81 -29.68 -29.44 -50.89
N ALA A 82 -28.93 -28.74 -51.73
CA ALA A 82 -27.60 -28.24 -51.38
C ALA A 82 -27.62 -27.20 -50.22
N ALA A 83 -28.73 -26.50 -50.04
CA ALA A 83 -28.92 -25.56 -48.94
C ALA A 83 -29.22 -26.23 -47.58
N LEU A 84 -29.74 -27.48 -47.61
CA LEU A 84 -30.28 -28.15 -46.42
C LEU A 84 -29.57 -29.44 -46.02
N LEU A 85 -28.90 -30.10 -46.96
CA LEU A 85 -28.35 -31.45 -46.82
C LEU A 85 -26.81 -31.45 -46.75
N PRO A 86 -26.21 -32.46 -46.09
CA PRO A 86 -24.78 -32.69 -46.16
C PRO A 86 -24.36 -33.19 -47.57
N LEU A 87 -23.09 -32.98 -47.93
CA LEU A 87 -22.57 -33.22 -49.28
C LEU A 87 -22.94 -34.61 -49.86
N ARG A 88 -22.87 -35.68 -49.05
CA ARG A 88 -23.23 -37.08 -49.47
C ARG A 88 -24.69 -37.20 -49.87
N LEU A 89 -25.60 -36.64 -49.09
CA LEU A 89 -27.04 -36.68 -49.33
C LEU A 89 -27.44 -35.79 -50.54
N THR A 90 -26.80 -34.66 -50.72
CA THR A 90 -26.97 -33.78 -51.90
C THR A 90 -26.56 -34.50 -53.19
N LEU A 91 -25.43 -35.25 -53.17
CA LEU A 91 -24.98 -36.01 -54.27
C LEU A 91 -25.95 -37.13 -54.58
N ILE A 92 -26.42 -37.91 -53.59
CA ILE A 92 -27.41 -38.98 -53.78
C ILE A 92 -28.70 -38.43 -54.40
N LEU A 93 -29.21 -37.32 -53.87
CA LEU A 93 -30.41 -36.65 -54.37
C LEU A 93 -30.24 -36.21 -55.83
N GLY A 94 -29.07 -35.64 -56.19
CA GLY A 94 -28.74 -35.21 -57.51
C GLY A 94 -28.66 -36.38 -58.47
N LEU A 95 -27.98 -37.48 -58.10
CA LEU A 95 -27.88 -38.71 -58.94
C LEU A 95 -29.23 -39.39 -59.11
N THR A 96 -30.07 -39.46 -58.10
CA THR A 96 -31.42 -39.98 -58.17
C THR A 96 -32.27 -39.16 -59.15
N ASN A 97 -32.20 -37.82 -59.06
CA ASN A 97 -32.91 -36.94 -59.98
C ASN A 97 -32.41 -37.06 -61.41
N LEU A 98 -31.13 -37.28 -61.66
CA LEU A 98 -30.56 -37.56 -62.98
C LEU A 98 -31.06 -38.87 -63.49
N LEU A 99 -31.03 -39.95 -62.69
CA LEU A 99 -31.53 -41.29 -63.08
C LEU A 99 -33.00 -41.23 -63.46
N VAL A 100 -33.83 -40.62 -62.65
CA VAL A 100 -35.26 -40.44 -62.98
C VAL A 100 -35.44 -39.60 -64.20
N GLY A 101 -34.62 -38.60 -64.48
CA GLY A 101 -34.61 -37.81 -65.70
C GLY A 101 -34.27 -38.66 -66.95
N ILE A 102 -33.22 -39.46 -66.88
CA ILE A 102 -32.82 -40.35 -67.95
C ILE A 102 -33.94 -41.35 -68.32
N VAL A 103 -34.55 -41.95 -67.29
CA VAL A 103 -35.66 -42.91 -67.54
C VAL A 103 -36.85 -42.16 -68.10
N ALA A 104 -37.27 -41.01 -67.52
CA ALA A 104 -38.43 -40.26 -68.01
C ALA A 104 -38.25 -39.76 -69.45
N TYR A 105 -37.13 -39.18 -69.79
CA TYR A 105 -36.89 -38.54 -71.10
C TYR A 105 -36.22 -39.43 -72.08
N GLY A 106 -35.51 -40.48 -71.67
CA GLY A 106 -34.84 -41.40 -72.53
C GLY A 106 -35.77 -42.55 -73.08
N ILE A 107 -36.59 -43.12 -72.16
CA ILE A 107 -37.36 -44.36 -72.44
C ILE A 107 -38.85 -44.01 -72.55
N LEU A 108 -39.46 -43.20 -71.70
CA LEU A 108 -40.90 -43.03 -71.62
C LEU A 108 -41.47 -41.95 -72.55
N LEU A 109 -40.66 -41.07 -73.13
CA LEU A 109 -41.07 -39.99 -74.02
C LEU A 109 -40.39 -40.12 -75.40
N PRO A 110 -40.76 -41.11 -76.24
CA PRO A 110 -40.12 -41.34 -77.55
C PRO A 110 -40.36 -40.22 -78.56
N SER A 111 -41.38 -39.41 -78.41
CA SER A 111 -41.72 -38.28 -79.28
C SER A 111 -40.76 -37.07 -79.18
N MET A 112 -39.85 -37.00 -78.23
CA MET A 112 -38.87 -35.92 -78.13
C MET A 112 -37.70 -36.07 -79.11
N SER A 113 -37.28 -34.92 -79.67
CA SER A 113 -36.08 -34.90 -80.55
C SER A 113 -34.81 -35.26 -79.75
N HIS A 114 -33.81 -35.82 -80.40
CA HIS A 114 -32.52 -36.15 -79.78
C HIS A 114 -31.85 -34.94 -79.22
N ALA A 115 -31.95 -33.78 -79.85
CA ALA A 115 -31.39 -32.50 -79.33
C ALA A 115 -32.04 -32.06 -78.03
N SER A 116 -33.37 -32.18 -77.91
CA SER A 116 -34.08 -31.80 -76.63
C SER A 116 -33.74 -32.78 -75.49
N ARG A 117 -33.53 -34.04 -75.70
CA ARG A 117 -33.08 -35.00 -74.67
C ARG A 117 -31.71 -34.69 -74.15
N ILE A 118 -30.75 -34.37 -75.05
CA ILE A 118 -29.38 -33.97 -74.67
C ILE A 118 -29.43 -32.67 -73.82
N THR A 119 -30.22 -31.70 -74.23
CA THR A 119 -30.35 -30.44 -73.50
C THR A 119 -30.87 -30.65 -72.04
N VAL A 120 -31.88 -31.50 -71.84
CA VAL A 120 -32.39 -31.78 -70.50
C VAL A 120 -31.41 -32.59 -69.69
N ILE A 121 -30.70 -33.56 -70.21
CA ILE A 121 -29.71 -34.34 -69.51
C ILE A 121 -28.51 -33.42 -69.10
N THR A 122 -28.06 -32.61 -70.04
CA THR A 122 -26.98 -31.62 -69.73
C THR A 122 -27.41 -30.62 -68.64
N ALA A 123 -28.66 -30.16 -68.67
CA ALA A 123 -29.19 -29.25 -67.57
C ALA A 123 -29.23 -29.94 -66.18
N LEU A 124 -29.63 -31.25 -66.15
CA LEU A 124 -29.63 -32.04 -64.93
C LEU A 124 -28.20 -32.28 -64.40
N VAL A 125 -27.25 -32.58 -65.24
CA VAL A 125 -25.83 -32.72 -64.86
C VAL A 125 -25.28 -31.41 -64.37
N ALA A 126 -25.54 -30.30 -65.07
CA ALA A 126 -25.15 -28.96 -64.64
C ALA A 126 -25.75 -28.58 -63.23
N SER A 127 -27.04 -28.97 -63.07
CA SER A 127 -27.70 -28.78 -61.75
C SER A 127 -27.00 -29.50 -60.56
N ILE A 128 -26.52 -30.74 -60.83
CA ILE A 128 -25.73 -31.50 -59.86
C ILE A 128 -24.42 -30.80 -59.54
N LEU A 129 -23.70 -30.31 -60.52
CA LEU A 129 -22.42 -29.62 -60.35
C LEU A 129 -22.59 -28.30 -59.56
N VAL A 130 -23.63 -27.54 -59.93
CA VAL A 130 -23.98 -26.31 -59.20
C VAL A 130 -24.36 -26.65 -57.76
N SER A 131 -25.16 -27.65 -57.48
CA SER A 131 -25.57 -28.11 -56.19
C SER A 131 -24.39 -28.53 -55.31
N LEU A 132 -23.44 -29.26 -55.84
CA LEU A 132 -22.22 -29.65 -55.15
C LEU A 132 -21.32 -28.43 -54.82
N ALA A 133 -21.22 -27.48 -55.75
CA ALA A 133 -20.48 -26.24 -55.52
C ALA A 133 -21.14 -25.41 -54.43
N VAL A 134 -22.45 -25.22 -54.42
CA VAL A 134 -23.22 -24.50 -53.39
C VAL A 134 -23.09 -25.19 -52.03
N CYS A 135 -23.20 -26.52 -52.00
CA CYS A 135 -23.03 -27.27 -50.73
C CYS A 135 -21.61 -27.12 -50.17
N ARG A 136 -20.58 -27.21 -51.02
CA ARG A 136 -19.18 -27.00 -50.58
C ARG A 136 -18.92 -25.59 -50.07
N THR A 137 -19.41 -24.56 -50.78
CA THR A 137 -19.24 -23.16 -50.36
C THR A 137 -19.96 -22.90 -49.03
N ARG A 138 -21.16 -23.44 -48.85
CA ARG A 138 -21.91 -23.37 -47.58
C ARG A 138 -21.13 -23.98 -46.41
N ILE A 139 -20.66 -25.24 -46.58
CA ILE A 139 -19.87 -25.92 -45.52
C ILE A 139 -18.60 -25.14 -45.21
N ALA A 140 -17.90 -24.63 -46.21
CA ALA A 140 -16.72 -23.80 -46.00
C ALA A 140 -17.05 -22.47 -45.27
N MET A 141 -18.17 -21.85 -45.58
CA MET A 141 -18.63 -20.63 -44.99
C MET A 141 -19.07 -20.83 -43.52
N GLU A 142 -19.83 -21.90 -43.24
CA GLU A 142 -20.21 -22.32 -41.90
C GLU A 142 -18.96 -22.58 -41.00
N GLY A 143 -17.94 -23.27 -41.57
CA GLY A 143 -16.66 -23.48 -40.86
C GLY A 143 -15.92 -22.18 -40.57
N ARG A 144 -15.88 -21.25 -41.55
CA ARG A 144 -15.27 -19.92 -41.33
C ARG A 144 -16.03 -19.10 -40.28
N LEU A 145 -17.37 -19.11 -40.32
CA LEU A 145 -18.18 -18.39 -39.31
C LEU A 145 -17.96 -18.94 -37.92
N LYS A 146 -17.91 -20.27 -37.73
CA LYS A 146 -17.58 -20.88 -36.43
C LYS A 146 -16.18 -20.49 -35.98
N GLY A 147 -15.18 -20.52 -36.86
CA GLY A 147 -13.81 -20.07 -36.52
C GLY A 147 -13.76 -18.61 -36.12
N LEU A 148 -14.49 -17.72 -36.80
CA LEU A 148 -14.58 -16.31 -36.45
C LEU A 148 -15.27 -16.07 -35.08
N THR A 149 -16.30 -16.86 -34.75
CA THR A 149 -16.99 -16.78 -33.49
C THR A 149 -16.05 -17.15 -32.33
N VAL A 150 -15.33 -18.26 -32.44
CA VAL A 150 -14.33 -18.69 -31.45
C VAL A 150 -13.20 -17.65 -31.29
N ALA A 151 -12.67 -17.16 -32.44
CA ALA A 151 -11.63 -16.13 -32.39
C ALA A 151 -12.12 -14.85 -31.71
N ARG A 152 -13.36 -14.43 -31.97
CA ARG A 152 -13.98 -13.28 -31.33
C ARG A 152 -14.13 -13.47 -29.81
N GLU A 153 -14.57 -14.65 -29.36
CA GLU A 153 -14.69 -14.98 -27.94
C GLU A 153 -13.33 -14.93 -27.22
N ARG A 154 -12.28 -15.46 -27.87
CA ARG A 154 -10.90 -15.38 -27.33
C ARG A 154 -10.40 -13.94 -27.22
N LEU A 155 -10.58 -13.14 -28.28
CA LEU A 155 -10.20 -11.71 -28.24
C LEU A 155 -10.98 -10.94 -27.16
N THR A 156 -12.24 -11.27 -26.94
CA THR A 156 -13.04 -10.64 -25.89
C THR A 156 -12.51 -11.01 -24.51
N LEU A 157 -12.12 -12.27 -24.28
CA LEU A 157 -11.54 -12.71 -23.02
C LEU A 157 -10.18 -12.03 -22.75
N LEU A 158 -9.32 -11.92 -23.75
CA LEU A 158 -8.05 -11.21 -23.64
C LEU A 158 -8.25 -9.72 -23.36
N SER A 159 -9.21 -9.09 -24.02
CA SER A 159 -9.56 -7.68 -23.77
C SER A 159 -10.11 -7.49 -22.36
N GLU A 160 -10.98 -8.39 -21.87
CA GLU A 160 -11.52 -8.34 -20.52
C GLU A 160 -10.41 -8.56 -19.47
N ALA A 161 -9.53 -9.54 -19.68
CA ALA A 161 -8.35 -9.76 -18.84
C ALA A 161 -7.46 -8.52 -18.81
N SER A 162 -7.26 -7.88 -19.97
CA SER A 162 -6.44 -6.68 -20.12
C SER A 162 -6.96 -5.47 -19.35
N SER A 163 -8.28 -5.35 -19.23
CA SER A 163 -8.91 -4.18 -18.58
C SER A 163 -9.19 -4.39 -17.10
N ARG A 164 -9.26 -5.64 -16.65
CA ARG A 164 -9.68 -5.98 -15.29
C ARG A 164 -8.55 -6.49 -14.41
N VAL A 165 -7.60 -7.24 -14.97
CA VAL A 165 -6.50 -7.82 -14.22
C VAL A 165 -5.39 -6.77 -14.01
N GLY A 166 -5.05 -6.50 -12.77
CA GLY A 166 -4.01 -5.55 -12.41
C GLY A 166 -4.49 -4.10 -12.31
N GLY A 167 -5.79 -3.89 -12.08
CA GLY A 167 -6.35 -2.57 -11.81
C GLY A 167 -5.90 -1.97 -10.47
N THR A 168 -5.32 -2.80 -9.60
CA THR A 168 -4.78 -2.41 -8.28
C THR A 168 -3.36 -2.94 -8.11
N LEU A 169 -2.58 -2.30 -7.22
CA LEU A 169 -1.25 -2.77 -6.81
C LEU A 169 -1.35 -3.71 -5.59
N ASP A 170 -2.33 -4.61 -5.60
CA ASP A 170 -2.55 -5.62 -4.57
C ASP A 170 -2.45 -7.01 -5.17
N VAL A 171 -1.57 -7.86 -4.60
CA VAL A 171 -1.28 -9.21 -5.10
C VAL A 171 -2.51 -10.11 -5.00
N ALA A 172 -3.21 -10.10 -3.88
CA ALA A 172 -4.38 -10.94 -3.65
C ALA A 172 -5.53 -10.52 -4.55
N ARG A 173 -5.78 -9.23 -4.68
CA ARG A 173 -6.81 -8.68 -5.55
C ARG A 173 -6.56 -9.00 -7.02
N THR A 174 -5.30 -8.88 -7.48
CA THR A 174 -4.93 -9.26 -8.85
C THR A 174 -5.17 -10.75 -9.12
N ALA A 175 -4.89 -11.62 -8.14
CA ALA A 175 -5.19 -13.04 -8.24
C ALA A 175 -6.71 -13.32 -8.31
N GLU A 176 -7.52 -12.61 -7.54
CA GLU A 176 -8.99 -12.68 -7.61
C GLU A 176 -9.52 -12.27 -8.99
N GLU A 177 -9.04 -11.15 -9.52
CA GLU A 177 -9.43 -10.64 -10.83
C GLU A 177 -9.13 -11.66 -11.96
N LEU A 178 -7.96 -12.31 -11.89
CA LEU A 178 -7.62 -13.39 -12.81
C LEU A 178 -8.62 -14.56 -12.71
N ALA A 179 -8.91 -15.03 -11.49
CA ALA A 179 -9.84 -16.13 -11.27
C ALA A 179 -11.26 -15.79 -11.74
N GLU A 180 -11.74 -14.56 -11.51
CA GLU A 180 -13.05 -14.09 -11.96
C GLU A 180 -13.17 -14.03 -13.48
N VAL A 181 -12.17 -13.49 -14.16
CA VAL A 181 -12.15 -13.41 -15.63
C VAL A 181 -12.13 -14.81 -16.25
N ALA A 182 -11.34 -15.71 -15.69
CA ALA A 182 -11.23 -17.08 -16.19
C ALA A 182 -12.54 -17.87 -16.05
N VAL A 183 -13.23 -17.81 -14.90
CA VAL A 183 -14.44 -18.57 -14.63
C VAL A 183 -15.62 -18.13 -15.49
N ARG A 184 -15.69 -16.86 -15.86
CA ARG A 184 -16.81 -16.36 -16.67
C ARG A 184 -16.92 -17.02 -18.05
N ARG A 185 -15.80 -17.31 -18.71
CA ARG A 185 -15.79 -17.71 -20.12
C ARG A 185 -14.87 -18.89 -20.45
N PHE A 186 -13.88 -19.17 -19.63
CA PHE A 186 -12.81 -20.10 -19.96
C PHE A 186 -12.89 -21.43 -19.21
N ALA A 187 -13.17 -21.41 -17.91
CA ALA A 187 -13.18 -22.58 -17.03
C ALA A 187 -14.43 -22.62 -16.15
N ASP A 188 -14.76 -23.79 -15.59
CA ASP A 188 -15.82 -23.91 -14.57
C ASP A 188 -15.30 -23.62 -13.17
N HIS A 189 -13.98 -23.84 -12.98
CA HIS A 189 -13.27 -23.48 -11.74
C HIS A 189 -11.88 -22.91 -12.09
N ALA A 190 -11.48 -21.89 -11.35
CA ALA A 190 -10.14 -21.29 -11.42
C ALA A 190 -9.59 -21.07 -10.02
N ALA A 191 -8.33 -21.41 -9.81
CA ALA A 191 -7.57 -21.12 -8.60
C ALA A 191 -6.22 -20.49 -8.96
N VAL A 192 -5.76 -19.59 -8.13
CA VAL A 192 -4.46 -18.92 -8.26
C VAL A 192 -3.70 -19.17 -6.96
N ASP A 193 -2.62 -19.92 -7.07
CA ASP A 193 -1.78 -20.30 -5.94
C ASP A 193 -0.39 -19.69 -6.12
N LEU A 194 0.05 -18.92 -5.12
CA LEU A 194 1.31 -18.18 -5.14
C LEU A 194 2.28 -18.71 -4.08
N PHE A 195 3.57 -18.53 -4.28
CA PHE A 195 4.55 -18.74 -3.22
C PHE A 195 4.31 -17.76 -2.07
N ASP A 196 4.45 -18.21 -0.82
CA ASP A 196 4.23 -17.39 0.38
C ASP A 196 5.04 -16.07 0.39
N PRO A 197 6.33 -16.04 -0.02
CA PRO A 197 7.08 -14.80 -0.16
C PRO A 197 6.42 -13.77 -1.09
N VAL A 198 5.78 -14.21 -2.18
CA VAL A 198 5.13 -13.30 -3.14
C VAL A 198 4.02 -12.49 -2.49
N LEU A 199 3.21 -13.12 -1.64
CA LEU A 199 2.14 -12.45 -0.88
C LEU A 199 2.67 -11.46 0.16
N LYS A 200 3.91 -11.64 0.61
CA LYS A 200 4.61 -10.76 1.54
C LYS A 200 5.44 -9.66 0.84
N GLY A 201 5.41 -9.61 -0.48
CA GLY A 201 6.21 -8.67 -1.26
C GLY A 201 7.64 -9.15 -1.54
N GLU A 202 8.05 -10.30 -1.03
CA GLU A 202 9.39 -10.84 -1.16
C GLU A 202 9.58 -11.63 -2.47
N GLU A 203 10.82 -11.79 -2.91
CA GLU A 203 11.12 -12.60 -4.08
C GLU A 203 11.20 -14.08 -3.70
N PRO A 204 10.47 -14.97 -4.39
CA PRO A 204 10.56 -16.39 -4.12
C PRO A 204 11.93 -16.92 -4.53
N THR A 205 12.43 -17.93 -3.80
CA THR A 205 13.74 -18.53 -4.05
C THR A 205 13.83 -19.05 -5.49
N PRO A 206 14.80 -18.60 -6.30
CA PRO A 206 14.96 -19.08 -7.67
C PRO A 206 15.44 -20.53 -7.68
N GLY A 207 14.83 -21.36 -8.55
CA GLY A 207 15.31 -22.72 -8.79
C GLY A 207 14.18 -23.70 -9.13
N PRO A 208 14.53 -24.87 -9.70
CA PRO A 208 13.56 -25.92 -9.94
C PRO A 208 13.15 -26.59 -8.62
N HIS A 209 11.87 -26.55 -8.32
CA HIS A 209 11.31 -27.23 -7.15
C HIS A 209 11.20 -28.74 -7.42
N ALA A 210 12.23 -29.51 -7.03
CA ALA A 210 12.32 -30.94 -7.31
C ALA A 210 11.54 -31.83 -6.32
N GLY A 211 10.85 -31.26 -5.33
CA GLY A 211 10.08 -31.94 -4.29
C GLY A 211 8.57 -31.58 -4.29
N PRO A 212 7.82 -31.97 -3.25
CA PRO A 212 6.50 -31.41 -3.00
C PRO A 212 6.57 -29.89 -2.91
N VAL A 213 5.62 -29.20 -3.53
CA VAL A 213 5.60 -27.74 -3.58
C VAL A 213 4.43 -27.23 -2.76
N THR A 214 4.72 -26.41 -1.75
CA THR A 214 3.69 -25.74 -0.96
C THR A 214 3.51 -24.32 -1.48
N LEU A 215 2.30 -24.02 -1.88
CA LEU A 215 1.84 -22.71 -2.30
C LEU A 215 0.76 -22.22 -1.34
N ARG A 216 0.46 -20.94 -1.38
CA ARG A 216 -0.66 -20.36 -0.68
C ARG A 216 -1.73 -19.96 -1.67
N ARG A 217 -2.97 -20.37 -1.44
CA ARG A 217 -4.10 -20.04 -2.29
C ARG A 217 -4.43 -18.56 -2.19
N ALA A 218 -4.08 -17.79 -3.21
CA ALA A 218 -4.35 -16.36 -3.25
C ALA A 218 -5.81 -16.06 -3.64
N ALA A 219 -6.37 -16.87 -4.56
CA ALA A 219 -7.76 -16.71 -4.98
C ALA A 219 -8.33 -17.99 -5.55
N ARG A 220 -9.66 -18.13 -5.50
CA ARG A 220 -10.43 -19.17 -6.22
C ARG A 220 -11.81 -18.66 -6.64
N ARG A 221 -12.32 -19.19 -7.72
CA ARG A 221 -13.69 -18.93 -8.18
C ARG A 221 -14.24 -20.20 -8.84
N SER A 222 -15.55 -20.42 -8.73
CA SER A 222 -16.23 -21.60 -9.29
C SER A 222 -17.65 -21.27 -9.75
N VAL A 223 -18.14 -21.99 -10.75
CA VAL A 223 -19.54 -21.99 -11.19
C VAL A 223 -20.04 -23.44 -11.17
N PRO A 224 -21.09 -23.79 -10.41
CA PRO A 224 -21.81 -22.98 -9.43
C PRO A 224 -21.06 -22.84 -8.11
N ALA A 225 -21.44 -21.85 -7.29
CA ALA A 225 -20.80 -21.53 -6.02
C ALA A 225 -20.75 -22.71 -5.01
N ALA A 226 -21.59 -23.76 -5.18
CA ALA A 226 -21.58 -24.95 -4.35
C ALA A 226 -20.27 -25.76 -4.44
N LEU A 227 -19.54 -25.70 -5.57
CA LEU A 227 -18.22 -26.32 -5.72
C LEU A 227 -17.13 -25.56 -4.92
N ALA A 228 -17.38 -24.29 -4.59
CA ALA A 228 -16.44 -23.49 -3.82
C ALA A 228 -16.34 -23.89 -2.35
N ALA A 229 -17.35 -24.58 -1.81
CA ALA A 229 -17.43 -24.94 -0.38
C ALA A 229 -16.48 -26.10 -0.01
N ALA A 230 -16.19 -27.01 -0.93
CA ALA A 230 -15.41 -28.23 -0.66
C ALA A 230 -13.88 -28.07 -0.85
N ALA A 231 -13.43 -26.97 -1.44
CA ALA A 231 -11.99 -26.72 -1.67
C ALA A 231 -11.35 -25.94 -0.51
N PRO A 232 -10.01 -26.06 -0.27
CA PRO A 232 -9.32 -25.30 0.78
C PRO A 232 -9.65 -23.80 0.70
N PRO A 233 -9.90 -23.13 1.84
CA PRO A 233 -10.28 -21.72 1.88
C PRO A 233 -9.17 -20.83 1.28
N ASP A 234 -9.56 -19.61 0.86
CA ASP A 234 -8.60 -18.61 0.42
C ASP A 234 -7.57 -18.34 1.55
N HIS A 235 -6.34 -18.05 1.18
CA HIS A 235 -5.16 -17.90 2.06
C HIS A 235 -4.69 -19.17 2.76
N SER A 236 -5.26 -20.37 2.50
CA SER A 236 -4.75 -21.62 3.02
C SER A 236 -3.48 -22.08 2.29
N ALA A 237 -2.62 -22.83 3.00
CA ALA A 237 -1.49 -23.51 2.39
C ALA A 237 -2.00 -24.76 1.63
N VAL A 238 -1.58 -24.91 0.38
CA VAL A 238 -1.89 -26.05 -0.47
C VAL A 238 -0.57 -26.71 -0.88
N THR A 239 -0.42 -28.00 -0.55
CA THR A 239 0.79 -28.76 -0.89
C THR A 239 0.50 -29.68 -2.06
N TYR A 240 1.25 -29.52 -3.14
CA TYR A 240 1.17 -30.31 -4.35
C TYR A 240 2.24 -31.41 -4.36
N CYS A 241 1.82 -32.66 -4.58
CA CYS A 241 2.74 -33.79 -4.73
C CYS A 241 3.60 -33.61 -5.97
N ARG A 242 4.79 -34.21 -5.99
CA ARG A 242 5.80 -34.07 -7.05
C ARG A 242 5.29 -34.39 -8.46
N GLY A 243 4.35 -35.31 -8.61
CA GLY A 243 3.75 -35.74 -9.89
C GLY A 243 2.55 -34.90 -10.34
N SER A 244 2.01 -34.06 -9.47
CA SER A 244 0.81 -33.27 -9.77
C SER A 244 1.02 -32.26 -10.89
N MET A 245 -0.04 -31.94 -11.65
CA MET A 245 0.03 -31.00 -12.76
C MET A 245 0.58 -29.61 -12.36
N PRO A 246 0.18 -29.02 -11.21
CA PRO A 246 0.76 -27.76 -10.76
C PRO A 246 2.26 -27.88 -10.48
N ALA A 247 2.71 -28.93 -9.78
CA ALA A 247 4.12 -29.14 -9.48
C ALA A 247 4.94 -29.35 -10.76
N LEU A 248 4.43 -30.12 -11.72
CA LEU A 248 5.06 -30.34 -13.03
C LEU A 248 5.12 -29.04 -13.84
N SER A 249 4.07 -28.24 -13.81
CA SER A 249 4.02 -26.95 -14.48
C SER A 249 5.07 -25.98 -13.94
N LEU A 250 5.20 -25.90 -12.62
CA LEU A 250 6.22 -25.08 -11.96
C LEU A 250 7.64 -25.58 -12.25
N LEU A 251 7.85 -26.90 -12.22
CA LEU A 251 9.17 -27.51 -12.52
C LEU A 251 9.61 -27.26 -13.96
N ARG A 252 8.70 -27.42 -14.92
CA ARG A 252 8.99 -27.27 -16.36
C ARG A 252 8.98 -25.80 -16.81
N GLY A 253 8.30 -24.93 -16.07
CA GLY A 253 8.05 -23.54 -16.47
C GLY A 253 7.14 -23.42 -17.70
N THR A 254 6.35 -24.46 -17.99
CA THR A 254 5.42 -24.54 -19.13
C THR A 254 4.07 -25.06 -18.67
N PRO A 255 2.96 -24.76 -19.39
CA PRO A 255 1.66 -25.32 -19.05
C PRO A 255 1.66 -26.84 -19.10
N VAL A 256 0.87 -27.42 -18.20
CA VAL A 256 0.57 -28.85 -18.17
C VAL A 256 -0.94 -29.02 -18.17
N HIS A 257 -1.47 -29.81 -19.12
CA HIS A 257 -2.90 -30.09 -19.22
C HIS A 257 -3.13 -31.60 -19.27
N GLY A 258 -4.30 -32.03 -18.83
CA GLY A 258 -4.72 -33.41 -18.82
C GLY A 258 -6.22 -33.56 -18.96
N GLN A 259 -6.62 -34.74 -19.46
CA GLN A 259 -8.02 -35.17 -19.54
C GLN A 259 -8.18 -36.39 -18.63
N PHE A 260 -9.26 -36.45 -17.90
CA PHE A 260 -9.59 -37.54 -16.98
C PHE A 260 -10.74 -38.34 -17.57
N THR A 261 -10.51 -39.63 -17.88
CA THR A 261 -11.47 -40.53 -18.52
C THR A 261 -11.98 -41.57 -17.51
N GLY A 262 -12.73 -41.17 -16.48
CA GLY A 262 -13.47 -42.12 -15.63
C GLY A 262 -12.60 -42.97 -14.69
N ALA A 263 -13.21 -43.83 -13.88
CA ALA A 263 -12.89 -44.50 -12.66
C ALA A 263 -11.58 -45.34 -12.52
N ASP A 264 -10.69 -45.38 -13.50
CA ASP A 264 -9.47 -46.20 -13.48
C ASP A 264 -8.16 -45.41 -13.39
N ASP A 265 -8.22 -44.09 -13.33
CA ASP A 265 -7.04 -43.27 -13.20
C ASP A 265 -6.93 -42.86 -11.71
N ASP A 266 -5.82 -43.22 -11.07
CA ASP A 266 -5.48 -42.85 -9.67
C ASP A 266 -5.37 -41.30 -9.51
N GLY A 267 -6.40 -40.58 -9.96
CA GLY A 267 -6.53 -39.12 -9.95
C GLY A 267 -6.65 -38.51 -8.58
N GLU A 268 -6.63 -39.32 -7.52
CA GLU A 268 -6.62 -38.84 -6.14
C GLU A 268 -5.38 -37.98 -5.83
N ASP A 269 -4.25 -38.18 -6.51
CA ASP A 269 -3.03 -37.40 -6.31
C ASP A 269 -3.02 -36.04 -7.06
N TYR A 270 -3.96 -35.76 -7.92
CA TYR A 270 -3.95 -34.58 -8.81
C TYR A 270 -4.92 -33.47 -8.42
N TRP A 271 -5.95 -33.84 -7.65
CA TRP A 271 -6.97 -32.89 -7.21
C TRP A 271 -7.39 -33.20 -5.78
N PRO A 272 -7.54 -32.21 -4.89
CA PRO A 272 -8.11 -32.47 -3.58
C PRO A 272 -9.53 -33.02 -3.76
N THR A 273 -9.71 -34.31 -3.53
CA THR A 273 -11.02 -34.97 -3.49
C THR A 273 -11.84 -34.35 -2.36
N ASP A 274 -13.12 -34.17 -2.64
CA ASP A 274 -14.11 -33.76 -1.64
C ASP A 274 -14.18 -34.80 -0.52
N PRO A 275 -13.74 -34.51 0.71
CA PRO A 275 -13.74 -35.51 1.79
C PRO A 275 -15.15 -35.93 2.20
N ASP A 276 -16.19 -35.20 1.82
CA ASP A 276 -17.57 -35.42 2.27
C ASP A 276 -18.49 -36.09 1.23
N GLY A 277 -17.99 -36.46 0.04
CA GLY A 277 -18.78 -37.22 -0.95
C GLY A 277 -20.06 -36.54 -1.44
N THR A 278 -20.16 -35.22 -1.38
CA THR A 278 -21.39 -34.47 -1.71
C THR A 278 -21.69 -34.37 -3.21
N GLY A 279 -21.18 -35.31 -4.02
CA GLY A 279 -21.63 -35.50 -5.41
C GLY A 279 -21.20 -34.43 -6.39
N THR A 280 -20.07 -33.78 -6.16
CA THR A 280 -19.47 -32.91 -7.15
C THR A 280 -18.83 -33.73 -8.27
N GLN A 281 -19.31 -33.55 -9.47
CA GLN A 281 -18.82 -34.24 -10.66
C GLN A 281 -17.32 -33.92 -10.84
N ALA A 282 -16.47 -34.95 -10.82
CA ALA A 282 -15.03 -34.81 -11.04
C ALA A 282 -14.72 -34.01 -12.32
N PRO A 283 -13.70 -33.17 -12.34
CA PRO A 283 -13.32 -32.48 -13.54
C PRO A 283 -12.89 -33.48 -14.62
N HIS A 284 -13.36 -33.29 -15.84
CA HIS A 284 -12.93 -34.13 -16.97
C HIS A 284 -11.68 -33.59 -17.70
N SER A 285 -11.33 -32.32 -17.42
CA SER A 285 -10.14 -31.70 -18.01
C SER A 285 -9.60 -30.63 -17.05
N ALA A 286 -8.28 -30.61 -16.89
CA ALA A 286 -7.57 -29.62 -16.09
C ALA A 286 -6.36 -29.06 -16.84
N LEU A 287 -5.99 -27.82 -16.48
CA LEU A 287 -4.87 -27.08 -17.05
C LEU A 287 -4.19 -26.31 -15.92
N ALA A 288 -2.89 -26.54 -15.72
CA ALA A 288 -2.03 -25.78 -14.81
C ALA A 288 -1.06 -24.92 -15.63
N VAL A 289 -1.01 -23.62 -15.33
CA VAL A 289 -0.17 -22.64 -16.03
C VAL A 289 0.72 -21.93 -15.01
N PRO A 290 2.07 -21.91 -15.20
CA PRO A 290 2.95 -21.23 -14.29
C PRO A 290 2.82 -19.70 -14.46
N LEU A 291 2.76 -18.97 -13.35
CA LEU A 291 2.76 -17.53 -13.33
C LEU A 291 4.23 -17.06 -13.27
N ARG A 292 4.74 -16.57 -14.39
CA ARG A 292 6.15 -16.17 -14.53
C ARG A 292 6.27 -14.73 -15.00
N ALA A 293 7.05 -13.94 -14.28
CA ALA A 293 7.39 -12.58 -14.68
C ALA A 293 8.90 -12.37 -14.55
N ARG A 294 9.52 -11.72 -15.52
CA ARG A 294 10.96 -11.36 -15.51
C ARG A 294 11.89 -12.53 -15.17
N GLY A 295 11.56 -13.74 -15.60
CA GLY A 295 12.36 -14.94 -15.32
C GLY A 295 12.08 -15.63 -13.98
N VAL A 296 11.30 -15.01 -13.09
CA VAL A 296 10.93 -15.55 -11.77
C VAL A 296 9.56 -16.23 -11.87
N THR A 297 9.43 -17.40 -11.22
CA THR A 297 8.15 -18.11 -11.09
C THR A 297 7.49 -17.68 -9.78
N LEU A 298 6.29 -17.09 -9.86
CA LEU A 298 5.54 -16.53 -8.73
C LEU A 298 4.55 -17.53 -8.13
N GLY A 299 4.13 -18.51 -8.93
CA GLY A 299 3.13 -19.50 -8.56
C GLY A 299 2.51 -20.17 -9.77
N ALA A 300 1.29 -20.68 -9.64
CA ALA A 300 0.54 -21.32 -10.72
C ALA A 300 -0.93 -20.91 -10.73
N ALA A 301 -1.51 -20.81 -11.92
CA ALA A 301 -2.95 -20.71 -12.13
C ALA A 301 -3.49 -22.10 -12.58
N LEU A 302 -4.58 -22.53 -11.93
CA LEU A 302 -5.23 -23.80 -12.22
C LEU A 302 -6.62 -23.54 -12.77
N PHE A 303 -6.95 -24.21 -13.88
CA PHE A 303 -8.25 -24.13 -14.53
C PHE A 303 -8.81 -25.53 -14.70
N THR A 304 -10.11 -25.72 -14.42
CA THR A 304 -10.78 -27.00 -14.65
C THR A 304 -12.11 -26.84 -15.36
N ARG A 305 -12.48 -27.89 -16.14
CA ARG A 305 -13.77 -28.05 -16.80
C ARG A 305 -14.42 -29.33 -16.31
N SER A 306 -15.66 -29.23 -15.78
CA SER A 306 -16.36 -30.34 -15.16
C SER A 306 -17.77 -30.59 -15.73
N ARG A 307 -18.30 -29.72 -16.60
CA ARG A 307 -19.65 -29.83 -17.15
C ARG A 307 -19.65 -29.57 -18.64
N HIS A 308 -20.57 -28.97 -19.24
CA HIS A 308 -20.91 -28.82 -20.66
C HIS A 308 -19.85 -28.19 -21.58
N ARG A 309 -18.58 -28.14 -21.19
CA ARG A 309 -17.49 -27.63 -22.03
C ARG A 309 -16.64 -28.79 -22.56
N ASP A 310 -16.16 -28.64 -23.79
CA ASP A 310 -15.17 -29.55 -24.34
C ASP A 310 -13.85 -29.50 -23.53
N PRO A 311 -13.06 -30.58 -23.51
CA PRO A 311 -11.73 -30.57 -22.91
C PRO A 311 -10.85 -29.42 -23.44
N PHE A 312 -9.85 -28.99 -22.65
CA PHE A 312 -8.90 -27.97 -23.09
C PHE A 312 -8.14 -28.42 -24.32
N ASP A 313 -8.18 -27.62 -25.39
CA ASP A 313 -7.42 -27.82 -26.62
C ASP A 313 -6.09 -27.02 -26.61
N ALA A 314 -5.28 -27.19 -27.67
CA ALA A 314 -4.00 -26.51 -27.80
C ALA A 314 -4.14 -24.96 -27.83
N ASP A 315 -5.22 -24.48 -28.41
CA ASP A 315 -5.51 -23.04 -28.47
C ASP A 315 -5.96 -22.48 -27.11
N ASP A 316 -6.68 -23.29 -26.33
CA ASP A 316 -7.02 -22.95 -24.93
C ASP A 316 -5.76 -22.83 -24.08
N VAL A 317 -4.79 -23.73 -24.28
CA VAL A 317 -3.49 -23.65 -23.56
C VAL A 317 -2.75 -22.36 -23.88
N LEU A 318 -2.70 -21.95 -25.15
CA LEU A 318 -2.08 -20.68 -25.55
C LEU A 318 -2.80 -19.48 -24.94
N LEU A 319 -4.13 -19.50 -24.96
CA LEU A 319 -4.93 -18.43 -24.34
C LEU A 319 -4.69 -18.31 -22.83
N ALA A 320 -4.65 -19.45 -22.13
CA ALA A 320 -4.36 -19.49 -20.71
C ALA A 320 -2.95 -18.97 -20.39
N GLN A 321 -1.96 -19.33 -21.24
CA GLN A 321 -0.59 -18.79 -21.10
C GLN A 321 -0.55 -17.27 -21.22
N GLU A 322 -1.26 -16.70 -22.19
CA GLU A 322 -1.26 -15.27 -22.41
C GLU A 322 -1.92 -14.50 -21.25
N ILE A 323 -3.06 -15.00 -20.75
CA ILE A 323 -3.75 -14.43 -19.60
C ILE A 323 -2.89 -14.56 -18.33
N ALA A 324 -2.29 -15.74 -18.10
CA ALA A 324 -1.43 -16.01 -16.97
C ALA A 324 -0.14 -15.17 -16.99
N ALA A 325 0.48 -15.00 -18.15
CA ALA A 325 1.69 -14.17 -18.31
C ALA A 325 1.39 -12.71 -17.97
N ARG A 326 0.23 -12.19 -18.41
CA ARG A 326 -0.20 -10.85 -18.09
C ARG A 326 -0.49 -10.68 -16.59
N ALA A 327 -1.23 -11.61 -16.01
CA ALA A 327 -1.49 -11.61 -14.57
C ALA A 327 -0.19 -11.70 -13.75
N ALA A 328 0.78 -12.51 -14.19
CA ALA A 328 2.07 -12.63 -13.55
C ALA A 328 2.84 -11.30 -13.51
N VAL A 329 2.81 -10.52 -14.60
CA VAL A 329 3.41 -9.19 -14.64
C VAL A 329 2.72 -8.24 -13.63
N CYS A 330 1.39 -8.27 -13.57
CA CYS A 330 0.63 -7.45 -12.61
C CYS A 330 0.91 -7.86 -11.15
N VAL A 331 0.97 -9.18 -10.87
CA VAL A 331 1.34 -9.72 -9.55
C VAL A 331 2.76 -9.33 -9.17
N ASP A 332 3.72 -9.40 -10.11
CA ASP A 332 5.11 -8.98 -9.82
C ASP A 332 5.22 -7.47 -9.55
N ASN A 333 4.50 -6.65 -10.29
CA ASN A 333 4.43 -5.21 -10.04
C ASN A 333 3.83 -4.92 -8.66
N ALA A 334 2.72 -5.56 -8.30
CA ALA A 334 2.10 -5.43 -6.98
C ALA A 334 3.03 -5.91 -5.85
N ARG A 335 3.72 -7.05 -6.04
CA ARG A 335 4.72 -7.57 -5.10
C ARG A 335 5.84 -6.57 -4.86
N ARG A 336 6.43 -6.03 -5.93
CA ARG A 336 7.54 -5.04 -5.84
C ARG A 336 7.09 -3.78 -5.12
N TYR A 337 5.90 -3.29 -5.45
CA TYR A 337 5.30 -2.15 -4.75
C TYR A 337 5.15 -2.41 -3.26
N THR A 338 4.63 -3.60 -2.89
CA THR A 338 4.49 -4.01 -1.48
C THR A 338 5.86 -4.08 -0.78
N HIS A 339 6.88 -4.60 -1.45
CA HIS A 339 8.24 -4.68 -0.93
C HIS A 339 8.86 -3.29 -0.69
N GLU A 340 8.79 -2.43 -1.70
CA GLU A 340 9.30 -1.06 -1.62
C GLU A 340 8.61 -0.28 -0.50
N ARG A 341 7.27 -0.41 -0.40
CA ARG A 341 6.50 0.22 0.68
C ARG A 341 6.90 -0.32 2.06
N ALA A 342 7.04 -1.63 2.22
CA ALA A 342 7.43 -2.23 3.49
C ALA A 342 8.84 -1.80 3.93
N THR A 343 9.78 -1.78 2.98
CA THR A 343 11.16 -1.33 3.22
C THR A 343 11.20 0.15 3.61
N SER A 344 10.47 0.98 2.90
CA SER A 344 10.35 2.40 3.17
C SER A 344 9.75 2.67 4.56
N MET A 345 8.66 1.98 4.92
CA MET A 345 8.07 2.09 6.26
C MET A 345 9.00 1.59 7.37
N ALA A 346 9.78 0.53 7.11
CA ALA A 346 10.75 0.03 8.09
C ALA A 346 11.87 1.05 8.32
N LEU A 347 12.37 1.69 7.26
CA LEU A 347 13.36 2.77 7.35
C LEU A 347 12.81 3.95 8.17
N GLN A 348 11.64 4.45 7.84
CA GLN A 348 10.99 5.56 8.55
C GLN A 348 10.81 5.25 10.04
N ARG A 349 10.29 4.05 10.37
CA ARG A 349 10.15 3.62 11.77
C ARG A 349 11.50 3.58 12.50
N SER A 350 12.59 3.25 11.83
CA SER A 350 13.93 3.25 12.45
C SER A 350 14.46 4.66 12.70
N LEU A 351 13.98 5.64 11.96
CA LEU A 351 14.37 7.04 12.10
C LEU A 351 13.54 7.80 13.17
N LEU A 352 12.36 7.30 13.54
CA LEU A 352 11.49 7.90 14.56
C LEU A 352 11.81 7.36 15.98
N PRO A 353 11.50 8.11 17.06
CA PRO A 353 11.64 7.62 18.42
C PRO A 353 10.73 6.41 18.64
N GLN A 354 11.30 5.30 19.10
CA GLN A 354 10.51 4.09 19.41
C GLN A 354 9.76 4.21 20.73
N VAL A 355 10.32 4.96 21.66
CA VAL A 355 9.76 5.19 23.00
C VAL A 355 10.04 6.63 23.39
N VAL A 356 9.06 7.31 23.95
CA VAL A 356 9.26 8.61 24.62
C VAL A 356 9.89 8.32 25.97
N PRO A 357 11.10 8.81 26.25
CA PRO A 357 11.75 8.54 27.54
C PRO A 357 10.97 9.18 28.67
N PRO A 358 10.78 8.48 29.80
CA PRO A 358 10.21 9.09 31.00
C PRO A 358 11.12 10.24 31.45
N GLN A 359 10.51 11.35 31.92
CA GLN A 359 11.25 12.54 32.31
C GLN A 359 10.44 13.39 33.29
N PRO A 360 11.12 14.19 34.14
CA PRO A 360 10.47 14.92 35.22
C PRO A 360 9.63 16.11 34.74
N ALA A 361 9.98 16.72 33.62
CA ALA A 361 9.37 17.97 33.16
C ALA A 361 7.95 17.79 32.63
N VAL A 362 7.70 16.66 31.91
CA VAL A 362 6.42 16.38 31.25
C VAL A 362 6.11 14.91 31.24
N GLN A 363 4.82 14.58 31.26
CA GLN A 363 4.33 13.31 30.73
C GLN A 363 4.00 13.53 29.27
N ALA A 364 4.58 12.76 28.35
CA ALA A 364 4.34 12.93 26.93
C ALA A 364 3.93 11.64 26.26
N VAL A 365 3.04 11.74 25.28
CA VAL A 365 2.60 10.67 24.37
C VAL A 365 2.69 11.19 22.97
N ALA A 366 3.21 10.36 22.08
CA ALA A 366 3.28 10.68 20.67
C ALA A 366 2.50 9.64 19.83
N ARG A 367 1.97 10.09 18.71
CA ARG A 367 1.35 9.27 17.68
C ARG A 367 1.91 9.67 16.33
N TYR A 368 2.14 8.68 15.51
CA TYR A 368 2.56 8.86 14.13
C TYR A 368 1.69 8.00 13.21
N LEU A 369 1.04 8.63 12.24
CA LEU A 369 0.23 7.97 11.22
C LEU A 369 0.84 8.26 9.86
N PRO A 370 1.33 7.23 9.15
CA PRO A 370 1.84 7.41 7.79
C PRO A 370 0.68 7.65 6.81
N ALA A 371 0.96 8.38 5.73
CA ALA A 371 0.01 8.60 4.64
C ALA A 371 -0.44 7.29 3.99
N ASP A 372 -1.74 7.17 3.69
CA ASP A 372 -2.32 6.01 3.01
C ASP A 372 -2.11 6.03 1.49
N ILE A 373 -1.90 7.21 0.91
CA ILE A 373 -1.84 7.45 -0.53
C ILE A 373 -0.41 7.83 -0.92
N GLY A 374 0.23 6.98 -1.72
CA GLY A 374 1.56 7.24 -2.24
C GLY A 374 2.61 6.21 -1.81
N MET A 375 3.86 6.42 -2.14
CA MET A 375 5.00 5.55 -1.80
C MET A 375 5.45 5.65 -0.34
N GLY A 376 4.58 6.09 0.55
CA GLY A 376 4.51 5.75 1.98
C GLY A 376 5.70 6.06 2.86
N VAL A 377 6.59 6.99 2.51
CA VAL A 377 7.66 7.47 3.41
C VAL A 377 7.57 8.98 3.47
N GLY A 378 7.14 9.50 4.61
CA GLY A 378 6.93 10.93 4.80
C GLY A 378 8.13 11.67 5.35
N GLY A 379 7.98 12.99 5.39
CA GLY A 379 8.93 13.94 5.94
C GLY A 379 8.72 14.28 7.41
N ASP A 380 7.60 13.88 7.99
CA ASP A 380 7.20 14.22 9.35
C ASP A 380 8.07 13.57 10.41
N TRP A 381 8.41 14.34 11.45
CA TRP A 381 9.07 13.78 12.63
C TRP A 381 8.62 14.47 13.91
N TYR A 382 8.89 13.82 15.00
CA TYR A 382 8.77 14.38 16.35
C TYR A 382 9.94 13.92 17.21
N ASP A 383 10.21 14.68 18.27
CA ASP A 383 11.13 14.26 19.31
C ASP A 383 10.77 14.84 20.68
N VAL A 384 11.19 14.13 21.72
CA VAL A 384 11.09 14.56 23.11
C VAL A 384 12.46 14.37 23.72
N ILE A 385 13.18 15.46 23.93
CA ILE A 385 14.61 15.45 24.24
C ILE A 385 14.83 15.94 25.68
N PRO A 386 15.31 15.06 26.57
CA PRO A 386 15.75 15.52 27.92
C PRO A 386 16.93 16.45 27.77
N LEU A 387 16.80 17.64 28.38
CA LEU A 387 17.83 18.68 28.42
C LEU A 387 18.48 18.76 29.81
N SER A 388 19.49 19.60 29.93
CA SER A 388 20.11 19.91 31.20
C SER A 388 19.12 20.51 32.20
N GLY A 389 19.36 20.34 33.51
CA GLY A 389 18.56 20.98 34.58
C GLY A 389 17.12 20.47 34.66
N ALA A 390 16.88 19.21 34.35
CA ALA A 390 15.55 18.57 34.29
C ALA A 390 14.58 19.21 33.26
N ARG A 391 15.06 20.05 32.33
CA ARG A 391 14.27 20.64 31.26
C ARG A 391 14.02 19.65 30.16
N VAL A 392 13.06 19.94 29.30
CA VAL A 392 12.72 19.11 28.13
C VAL A 392 12.53 19.96 26.90
N ALA A 393 13.01 19.45 25.75
CA ALA A 393 12.61 19.99 24.49
C ALA A 393 11.54 19.09 23.85
N LEU A 394 10.49 19.72 23.31
CA LEU A 394 9.44 19.11 22.49
C LEU A 394 9.60 19.61 21.07
N VAL A 395 9.67 18.70 20.12
CA VAL A 395 9.96 19.02 18.73
C VAL A 395 8.95 18.32 17.83
N VAL A 396 8.44 19.04 16.85
CA VAL A 396 7.69 18.51 15.73
C VAL A 396 8.12 19.24 14.46
N GLY A 397 8.26 18.53 13.36
CA GLY A 397 8.62 19.14 12.10
C GLY A 397 8.18 18.29 10.92
N ASP A 398 8.27 18.88 9.74
CA ASP A 398 7.94 18.24 8.47
C ASP A 398 8.90 18.70 7.38
N VAL A 399 9.31 17.75 6.53
CA VAL A 399 10.11 17.99 5.32
C VAL A 399 9.21 17.95 4.11
N VAL A 400 9.12 19.04 3.38
CA VAL A 400 8.29 19.14 2.18
C VAL A 400 8.66 18.06 1.18
N GLY A 401 7.64 17.27 0.77
CA GLY A 401 7.78 16.18 -0.19
C GLY A 401 7.63 14.80 0.45
N HIS A 402 7.73 13.77 -0.36
CA HIS A 402 7.54 12.38 0.07
C HIS A 402 8.58 11.45 -0.54
N GLY A 403 8.73 10.28 0.04
CA GLY A 403 9.65 9.25 -0.44
C GLY A 403 10.97 9.23 0.32
N ILE A 404 11.89 8.39 -0.16
CA ILE A 404 13.17 8.08 0.50
C ILE A 404 14.02 9.35 0.74
N GLY A 405 13.98 10.30 -0.20
CA GLY A 405 14.72 11.56 -0.08
C GLY A 405 14.26 12.41 1.10
N ALA A 406 12.94 12.63 1.25
CA ALA A 406 12.36 13.37 2.36
C ALA A 406 12.66 12.70 3.71
N SER A 407 12.53 11.37 3.80
CA SER A 407 12.85 10.65 5.04
C SER A 407 14.33 10.65 5.39
N ALA A 408 15.23 10.56 4.42
CA ALA A 408 16.66 10.68 4.66
C ALA A 408 17.02 12.06 5.21
N ALA A 409 16.38 13.09 4.70
CA ALA A 409 16.54 14.46 5.18
C ALA A 409 15.91 14.66 6.55
N MET A 410 14.72 14.16 6.80
CA MET A 410 14.09 14.12 8.11
C MET A 410 15.03 13.51 9.16
N GLY A 411 15.64 12.36 8.85
CA GLY A 411 16.60 11.71 9.74
C GLY A 411 17.83 12.58 10.04
N ARG A 412 18.37 13.30 9.05
CA ARG A 412 19.48 14.25 9.24
C ARG A 412 19.06 15.45 10.11
N LEU A 413 17.90 16.04 9.83
CA LEU A 413 17.38 17.18 10.60
C LEU A 413 17.11 16.80 12.05
N ARG A 414 16.49 15.65 12.30
CA ARG A 414 16.26 15.16 13.65
C ARG A 414 17.57 14.94 14.41
N ALA A 415 18.58 14.35 13.79
CA ALA A 415 19.90 14.18 14.40
C ALA A 415 20.55 15.53 14.68
N ALA A 416 20.44 16.50 13.76
CA ALA A 416 20.94 17.85 13.95
C ALA A 416 20.24 18.56 15.14
N VAL A 417 18.92 18.50 15.22
CA VAL A 417 18.14 19.06 16.34
C VAL A 417 18.62 18.48 17.66
N ARG A 418 18.81 17.16 17.77
CA ARG A 418 19.33 16.53 19.01
C ARG A 418 20.72 17.02 19.36
N THR A 419 21.61 17.13 18.38
CA THR A 419 22.98 17.61 18.61
C THR A 419 22.97 19.07 19.06
N LEU A 420 22.15 19.92 18.45
CA LEU A 420 22.03 21.34 18.84
C LEU A 420 21.32 21.50 20.20
N ALA A 421 20.35 20.65 20.51
CA ALA A 421 19.69 20.59 21.80
C ALA A 421 20.68 20.18 22.94
N ASP A 422 21.61 19.27 22.69
CA ASP A 422 22.66 18.87 23.64
C ASP A 422 23.66 20.03 23.96
N ILE A 423 23.80 20.99 23.05
CA ILE A 423 24.57 22.20 23.25
C ILE A 423 23.77 23.25 24.06
N ASP A 424 22.48 23.01 24.22
CA ASP A 424 21.58 23.83 25.05
C ASP A 424 21.32 25.24 24.47
N LEU A 425 21.22 25.35 23.15
CA LEU A 425 20.95 26.61 22.46
C LEU A 425 19.52 27.09 22.70
N PRO A 426 19.31 28.44 22.76
CA PRO A 426 17.97 29.02 22.72
C PRO A 426 17.21 28.61 21.47
N PRO A 427 15.85 28.56 21.50
CA PRO A 427 15.04 28.07 20.37
C PRO A 427 15.28 28.78 19.04
N ASP A 428 15.44 30.09 19.05
CA ASP A 428 15.72 30.92 17.86
C ASP A 428 17.12 30.66 17.27
N GLU A 429 18.14 30.51 18.13
CA GLU A 429 19.50 30.16 17.68
C GLU A 429 19.55 28.73 17.11
N LEU A 430 18.86 27.79 17.77
CA LEU A 430 18.76 26.41 17.28
C LEU A 430 18.13 26.36 15.87
N LEU A 431 17.00 27.05 15.67
CA LEU A 431 16.35 27.11 14.35
C LEU A 431 17.23 27.80 13.30
N THR A 432 18.01 28.83 13.68
CA THR A 432 18.95 29.51 12.79
C THR A 432 20.05 28.54 12.32
N HIS A 433 20.64 27.77 13.23
CA HIS A 433 21.62 26.76 12.87
C HIS A 433 21.04 25.62 12.02
N LEU A 434 19.76 25.27 12.29
CA LEU A 434 19.06 24.24 11.53
C LEU A 434 18.76 24.73 10.10
N ASP A 435 18.40 26.01 9.92
CA ASP A 435 18.23 26.66 8.62
C ASP A 435 19.51 26.61 7.78
N ASP A 436 20.65 26.95 8.39
CA ASP A 436 21.97 26.84 7.75
C ASP A 436 22.30 25.40 7.32
N ILE A 437 21.88 24.41 8.08
CA ILE A 437 22.06 22.98 7.73
C ILE A 437 21.19 22.63 6.52
N VAL A 438 19.94 23.06 6.48
CA VAL A 438 19.02 22.82 5.34
C VAL A 438 19.58 23.46 4.07
N ILE A 439 20.03 24.72 4.11
CA ILE A 439 20.63 25.43 2.97
C ILE A 439 21.87 24.67 2.44
N ARG A 440 22.72 24.13 3.35
CA ARG A 440 23.87 23.30 2.93
C ARG A 440 23.43 22.01 2.27
N LEU A 441 22.41 21.34 2.80
CA LEU A 441 21.87 20.11 2.23
C LEU A 441 21.29 20.37 0.81
N GLN A 442 20.63 21.50 0.58
CA GLN A 442 20.18 21.93 -0.75
C GLN A 442 21.35 22.08 -1.71
N SER A 443 22.45 22.71 -1.27
CA SER A 443 23.63 22.95 -2.12
C SER A 443 24.38 21.68 -2.49
N GLU A 444 24.39 20.67 -1.62
CA GLU A 444 25.03 19.36 -1.86
C GLU A 444 24.26 18.52 -2.88
N THR A 445 22.95 18.70 -2.97
CA THR A 445 22.05 17.95 -3.86
C THR A 445 21.87 18.63 -5.21
N ALA A 446 22.33 19.86 -5.40
CA ALA A 446 22.28 20.56 -6.69
C ALA A 446 23.17 19.83 -7.72
N PRO A 447 22.66 19.49 -8.94
CA PRO A 447 23.47 18.80 -9.94
C PRO A 447 24.63 19.68 -10.37
N THR A 448 25.85 19.15 -10.24
CA THR A 448 27.07 19.82 -10.73
C THR A 448 26.95 20.00 -12.25
N PRO A 449 27.14 21.20 -12.81
CA PRO A 449 26.91 21.48 -14.24
C PRO A 449 27.99 20.88 -15.18
N ALA A 450 28.80 19.93 -14.74
CA ALA A 450 29.85 19.32 -15.55
C ALA A 450 29.55 17.82 -15.76
N GLY A 451 28.87 17.47 -16.87
CA GLY A 451 28.71 16.09 -17.30
C GLY A 451 27.33 15.73 -17.82
N ALA A 452 26.79 16.52 -18.75
CA ALA A 452 25.65 16.10 -19.53
C ALA A 452 26.07 15.07 -20.57
N ALA A 453 25.99 13.78 -20.27
CA ALA A 453 25.77 12.72 -21.27
C ALA A 453 25.52 11.37 -20.56
N GLU A 454 24.43 10.72 -21.02
CA GLU A 454 24.21 9.27 -20.92
C GLU A 454 23.81 8.69 -19.56
N ASP A 455 22.57 9.03 -19.09
CA ASP A 455 21.65 8.01 -18.57
C ASP A 455 20.28 8.62 -18.28
N ALA A 456 19.33 8.34 -19.15
CA ALA A 456 17.93 8.79 -19.01
C ALA A 456 17.23 8.27 -17.73
N ALA A 457 17.82 7.30 -17.03
CA ALA A 457 17.35 6.82 -15.74
C ALA A 457 17.83 7.70 -14.56
N ALA A 458 18.96 8.40 -14.70
CA ALA A 458 19.46 9.34 -13.70
C ALA A 458 18.70 10.67 -13.71
N VAL A 459 18.13 11.06 -14.87
CA VAL A 459 17.34 12.29 -15.02
C VAL A 459 15.99 12.20 -14.31
N ALA A 460 15.39 11.00 -14.22
CA ALA A 460 14.12 10.81 -13.50
C ALA A 460 14.27 10.90 -11.95
N VAL A 461 15.51 10.74 -11.43
CA VAL A 461 15.80 10.95 -10.01
C VAL A 461 16.18 12.41 -9.72
N ALA A 462 16.70 13.12 -10.72
CA ALA A 462 17.08 14.53 -10.58
C ALA A 462 15.89 15.50 -10.58
N ASP A 463 14.76 15.14 -11.18
CA ASP A 463 13.53 15.96 -11.18
C ASP A 463 12.79 15.96 -9.83
N THR A 464 13.20 15.14 -8.86
CA THR A 464 12.66 15.11 -7.49
C THR A 464 13.53 15.83 -6.46
N VAL A 465 14.68 16.38 -6.84
CA VAL A 465 15.59 17.14 -5.96
C VAL A 465 15.39 18.65 -6.23
N GLY A 466 14.16 19.09 -6.17
CA GLY A 466 13.80 20.52 -6.05
C GLY A 466 13.96 20.98 -4.59
N GLU A 467 14.11 22.27 -4.42
CA GLU A 467 14.30 23.03 -3.20
C GLU A 467 13.84 22.32 -1.92
N PHE A 468 14.80 21.86 -1.13
CA PHE A 468 14.59 21.14 0.10
C PHE A 468 14.13 22.15 1.16
N VAL A 469 12.87 22.14 1.52
CA VAL A 469 12.26 23.02 2.53
C VAL A 469 11.71 22.18 3.65
N ALA A 470 11.83 22.66 4.88
CA ALA A 470 11.26 21.97 6.04
C ALA A 470 10.57 22.95 6.99
N THR A 471 9.63 22.45 7.77
CA THR A 471 9.01 23.18 8.86
C THR A 471 9.44 22.60 10.20
N CYS A 472 9.56 23.42 11.24
CA CYS A 472 9.95 22.95 12.57
C CYS A 472 9.36 23.84 13.67
N LEU A 473 8.83 23.20 14.71
CA LEU A 473 8.47 23.82 15.99
C LEU A 473 9.39 23.23 17.06
N TYR A 474 10.14 24.08 17.75
CA TYR A 474 11.01 23.72 18.83
C TYR A 474 10.61 24.47 20.11
N MET A 475 10.32 23.72 21.19
CA MET A 475 9.85 24.23 22.45
C MET A 475 10.69 23.68 23.61
N VAL A 476 11.14 24.50 24.52
CA VAL A 476 11.88 24.12 25.73
C VAL A 476 11.06 24.47 26.98
N TYR A 477 10.69 23.47 27.76
CA TYR A 477 9.99 23.66 29.02
C TYR A 477 10.92 23.40 30.22
N ASP A 478 10.93 24.35 31.16
CA ASP A 478 11.63 24.26 32.43
C ASP A 478 10.62 23.99 33.58
N PRO A 479 10.68 22.83 34.25
CA PRO A 479 9.73 22.47 35.30
C PRO A 479 9.93 23.22 36.59
N ILE A 480 11.07 23.89 36.77
CA ILE A 480 11.38 24.67 37.98
C ILE A 480 10.78 26.08 37.88
N SER A 481 11.13 26.80 36.80
CA SER A 481 10.59 28.15 36.57
C SER A 481 9.19 28.12 35.96
N ARG A 482 8.74 26.97 35.45
CA ARG A 482 7.48 26.78 34.70
C ARG A 482 7.40 27.64 33.44
N ARG A 483 8.56 28.07 32.92
CA ARG A 483 8.66 28.82 31.67
C ARG A 483 8.81 27.86 30.50
N CYS A 484 8.17 28.22 29.41
CA CYS A 484 8.32 27.55 28.13
C CYS A 484 8.80 28.58 27.12
N ALA A 485 9.95 28.34 26.51
CA ALA A 485 10.49 29.12 25.43
C ALA A 485 10.18 28.33 24.10
N ALA A 486 9.64 29.01 23.11
CA ALA A 486 9.23 28.36 21.86
C ALA A 486 9.57 29.22 20.63
N ALA A 487 10.06 28.60 19.58
CA ALA A 487 10.24 29.22 18.25
C ALA A 487 9.72 28.27 17.17
N ARG A 488 9.24 28.82 16.06
CA ARG A 488 8.73 28.05 14.92
C ARG A 488 9.23 28.56 13.59
N ALA A 489 9.58 27.63 12.72
CA ALA A 489 10.00 27.87 11.34
C ALA A 489 8.94 27.30 10.39
N GLY A 490 8.05 28.15 9.86
CA GLY A 490 6.98 27.74 8.94
C GLY A 490 5.94 26.74 9.47
N HIS A 491 6.05 26.34 10.74
CA HIS A 491 5.24 25.26 11.34
C HIS A 491 3.94 25.77 11.95
N PRO A 492 2.84 24.96 12.00
CA PRO A 492 1.61 25.32 12.70
C PRO A 492 1.84 25.70 14.18
N PRO A 493 1.06 26.64 14.76
CA PRO A 493 1.19 27.01 16.15
C PRO A 493 0.74 25.85 17.07
N PRO A 494 1.44 25.61 18.20
CA PRO A 494 1.03 24.58 19.15
C PRO A 494 -0.23 25.00 19.91
N VAL A 495 -0.98 24.02 20.39
CA VAL A 495 -2.16 24.27 21.26
C VAL A 495 -1.76 24.11 22.72
N VAL A 496 -2.29 24.98 23.55
CA VAL A 496 -2.17 24.91 25.01
C VAL A 496 -3.56 24.87 25.67
N VAL A 497 -3.68 24.01 26.69
CA VAL A 497 -4.86 23.95 27.57
C VAL A 497 -4.36 24.11 29.01
N HIS A 498 -4.64 25.24 29.63
CA HIS A 498 -4.33 25.40 31.07
C HIS A 498 -5.39 24.67 31.92
N PRO A 499 -5.05 24.24 33.12
CA PRO A 499 -6.00 23.60 34.02
C PRO A 499 -7.28 24.43 34.20
N GLY A 500 -8.43 23.84 33.89
CA GLY A 500 -9.73 24.49 34.01
C GLY A 500 -10.08 25.54 32.94
N THR A 501 -9.32 25.61 31.83
CA THR A 501 -9.60 26.52 30.70
C THR A 501 -9.83 25.75 29.43
N CYS A 502 -10.35 26.42 28.39
CA CYS A 502 -10.44 25.86 27.05
C CYS A 502 -9.09 25.90 26.32
N ALA A 503 -8.95 25.04 25.30
CA ALA A 503 -7.80 25.01 24.43
C ALA A 503 -7.67 26.32 23.62
N ARG A 504 -6.44 26.77 23.43
CA ARG A 504 -6.11 27.92 22.58
C ARG A 504 -4.77 27.73 21.91
N PHE A 505 -4.57 28.38 20.80
CA PHE A 505 -3.24 28.42 20.19
C PHE A 505 -2.28 29.25 21.07
N LEU A 506 -1.06 28.77 21.18
CA LEU A 506 0.01 29.52 21.80
C LEU A 506 0.51 30.56 20.80
N ASP A 507 0.63 31.80 21.27
CA ASP A 507 1.13 32.90 20.46
C ASP A 507 2.67 32.80 20.35
N VAL A 508 3.13 32.13 19.31
CA VAL A 508 4.55 32.02 18.94
C VAL A 508 4.74 32.72 17.60
N PRO A 509 5.67 33.65 17.46
CA PRO A 509 5.92 34.36 16.21
C PRO A 509 6.14 33.39 15.03
N ALA A 510 5.57 33.71 13.88
CA ALA A 510 5.75 32.87 12.69
C ALA A 510 7.08 33.23 12.02
N GLY A 511 8.04 32.32 12.04
CA GLY A 511 9.26 32.39 11.23
C GLY A 511 9.06 31.81 9.82
N PRO A 512 9.98 32.09 8.88
CA PRO A 512 9.98 31.44 7.57
C PRO A 512 10.24 29.93 7.70
N PRO A 513 9.86 29.09 6.72
CA PRO A 513 10.30 27.71 6.65
C PRO A 513 11.83 27.61 6.59
N LEU A 514 12.38 26.51 7.09
CA LEU A 514 13.82 26.20 7.00
C LEU A 514 14.23 25.98 5.54
N GLY A 515 15.39 26.49 5.17
CA GLY A 515 15.93 26.42 3.82
C GLY A 515 15.63 27.64 2.93
N VAL A 516 14.82 28.58 3.43
CA VAL A 516 14.56 29.84 2.73
C VAL A 516 15.68 30.86 3.00
N GLY A 517 16.23 30.87 4.20
CA GLY A 517 17.34 31.74 4.60
C GLY A 517 16.99 33.22 4.78
N GLY A 518 17.92 33.95 5.42
CA GLY A 518 17.93 35.40 5.42
C GLY A 518 16.98 36.13 6.36
N LEU A 519 16.16 35.44 7.14
CA LEU A 519 15.27 36.02 8.15
C LEU A 519 15.55 35.41 9.53
N PRO A 520 15.59 36.22 10.61
CA PRO A 520 15.77 35.71 11.94
C PRO A 520 14.53 34.98 12.45
N PHE A 521 14.72 34.04 13.36
CA PHE A 521 13.66 33.44 14.14
C PHE A 521 13.50 34.20 15.46
N GLU A 522 12.30 34.18 16.03
CA GLU A 522 12.00 34.85 17.29
C GLU A 522 11.48 33.82 18.31
N THR A 523 11.99 33.91 19.53
CA THR A 523 11.54 33.10 20.66
C THR A 523 10.42 33.80 21.42
N ALA A 524 9.30 33.08 21.63
CA ALA A 524 8.28 33.49 22.60
C ALA A 524 8.49 32.76 23.92
N GLU A 525 8.39 33.51 25.06
CA GLU A 525 8.37 32.91 26.37
C GLU A 525 6.98 33.01 27.01
N VAL A 526 6.51 31.87 27.52
CA VAL A 526 5.22 31.78 28.20
C VAL A 526 5.36 31.03 29.53
N HIS A 527 4.55 31.39 30.51
CA HIS A 527 4.45 30.66 31.76
C HIS A 527 3.34 29.60 31.66
N LEU A 528 3.70 28.35 31.94
CA LEU A 528 2.78 27.19 31.88
C LEU A 528 2.57 26.66 33.31
N PRO A 529 1.39 26.82 33.89
CA PRO A 529 1.05 26.18 35.16
C PRO A 529 1.22 24.65 35.08
N GLU A 530 1.50 24.04 36.23
CA GLU A 530 1.53 22.58 36.33
C GLU A 530 0.20 21.96 35.87
N GLY A 531 0.27 20.86 35.15
CA GLY A 531 -0.90 20.18 34.57
C GLY A 531 -1.41 20.80 33.26
N SER A 532 -0.73 21.84 32.72
CA SER A 532 -1.06 22.35 31.40
C SER A 532 -0.84 21.27 30.30
N LEU A 533 -1.78 21.15 29.37
CA LEU A 533 -1.65 20.26 28.23
C LEU A 533 -1.09 21.05 27.05
N LEU A 534 -0.09 20.50 26.39
CA LEU A 534 0.48 21.00 25.15
C LEU A 534 0.18 19.99 24.03
N ALA A 535 -0.23 20.46 22.85
CA ALA A 535 -0.33 19.63 21.66
C ALA A 535 0.46 20.26 20.51
N LEU A 536 1.44 19.53 20.04
CA LEU A 536 2.26 19.85 18.87
C LEU A 536 1.87 18.87 17.75
N TYR A 537 1.71 19.34 16.52
CA TYR A 537 1.20 18.52 15.44
C TYR A 537 1.68 19.04 14.09
N THR A 538 1.83 18.17 13.12
CA THR A 538 2.10 18.50 11.72
C THR A 538 0.83 18.87 10.97
N ASP A 539 0.96 19.54 9.84
CA ASP A 539 -0.16 20.06 9.04
C ASP A 539 -1.08 18.96 8.51
N GLY A 540 -0.56 17.73 8.26
CA GLY A 540 -1.38 16.58 7.88
C GLY A 540 -2.55 16.28 8.83
N LEU A 541 -2.45 16.68 10.12
CA LEU A 541 -3.56 16.56 11.08
C LEU A 541 -4.71 17.52 10.75
N VAL A 542 -4.42 18.72 10.25
CA VAL A 542 -5.37 19.80 10.02
C VAL A 542 -5.65 20.07 8.54
N GLU A 543 -4.90 19.49 7.60
CA GLU A 543 -5.18 19.56 6.18
C GLU A 543 -6.27 18.55 5.78
N SER A 544 -7.20 18.98 4.95
CA SER A 544 -8.26 18.14 4.42
C SER A 544 -8.76 18.67 3.07
N PRO A 545 -9.05 17.77 2.12
CA PRO A 545 -9.64 18.18 0.83
C PRO A 545 -11.10 18.63 0.94
N ARG A 546 -11.78 18.36 2.07
CA ARG A 546 -13.23 18.57 2.23
C ARG A 546 -13.60 19.75 3.12
N LEU A 547 -12.74 20.11 4.09
CA LEU A 547 -12.99 21.16 5.07
C LEU A 547 -11.93 22.24 4.93
N CYS A 548 -12.28 23.48 5.26
CA CYS A 548 -11.30 24.55 5.27
C CYS A 548 -10.39 24.43 6.51
N LEU A 549 -9.17 24.96 6.40
CA LEU A 549 -8.17 24.89 7.47
C LEU A 549 -8.70 25.47 8.80
N ASN A 550 -9.41 26.59 8.73
CA ASN A 550 -9.95 27.22 9.94
C ASN A 550 -10.95 26.34 10.69
N GLU A 551 -11.86 25.66 9.95
CA GLU A 551 -12.84 24.74 10.56
C GLU A 551 -12.13 23.57 11.25
N ARG A 552 -11.04 23.09 10.69
CA ARG A 552 -10.25 21.98 11.30
C ARG A 552 -9.47 22.45 12.51
N LEU A 553 -8.91 23.65 12.47
CA LEU A 553 -8.23 24.26 13.62
C LEU A 553 -9.22 24.52 14.77
N GLU A 554 -10.42 25.03 14.49
CA GLU A 554 -11.48 25.18 15.50
C GLU A 554 -11.87 23.82 16.10
N ARG A 555 -12.02 22.80 15.24
CA ARG A 555 -12.35 21.44 15.70
C ARG A 555 -11.26 20.83 16.57
N LEU A 556 -9.97 21.07 16.25
CA LEU A 556 -8.84 20.66 17.10
C LEU A 556 -8.93 21.31 18.49
N LEU A 557 -9.24 22.60 18.57
CA LEU A 557 -9.41 23.28 19.85
C LEU A 557 -10.61 22.74 20.66
N GLU A 558 -11.72 22.44 20.00
CA GLU A 558 -12.89 21.82 20.65
C GLU A 558 -12.53 20.47 21.28
N VAL A 559 -11.91 19.58 20.48
CA VAL A 559 -11.54 18.22 20.91
C VAL A 559 -10.54 18.23 22.06
N LEU A 560 -9.52 19.10 21.98
CA LEU A 560 -8.52 19.24 23.06
C LEU A 560 -9.08 19.92 24.33
N SER A 561 -10.18 20.65 24.22
CA SER A 561 -10.87 21.23 25.37
C SER A 561 -11.65 20.19 26.18
N GLU A 562 -11.90 19.01 25.62
CA GLU A 562 -12.56 17.91 26.32
C GLU A 562 -11.57 17.15 27.22
N PRO A 563 -11.75 17.14 28.56
CA PRO A 563 -10.85 16.40 29.43
C PRO A 563 -10.96 14.88 29.20
N LYS A 564 -9.84 14.21 29.03
CA LYS A 564 -9.76 12.75 28.93
C LYS A 564 -8.95 12.18 30.11
N PRO A 565 -9.20 10.91 30.50
CA PRO A 565 -8.54 10.29 31.64
C PRO A 565 -7.02 10.19 31.49
N THR A 566 -6.55 9.83 30.30
CA THR A 566 -5.12 9.67 29.99
C THR A 566 -4.70 10.47 28.77
N LEU A 567 -3.40 10.70 28.61
CA LEU A 567 -2.85 11.33 27.39
C LEU A 567 -3.03 10.45 26.18
N GLN A 568 -3.01 9.12 26.33
CA GLN A 568 -3.30 8.18 25.28
C GLN A 568 -4.71 8.40 24.75
N ASP A 569 -5.71 8.43 25.66
CA ASP A 569 -7.11 8.68 25.27
C ASP A 569 -7.28 10.04 24.58
N THR A 570 -6.50 11.04 24.98
CA THR A 570 -6.52 12.35 24.33
C THR A 570 -6.00 12.26 22.90
N CYS A 571 -4.85 11.62 22.68
CA CYS A 571 -4.29 11.42 21.35
C CYS A 571 -5.25 10.64 20.44
N ASP A 572 -5.77 9.52 20.93
CA ASP A 572 -6.64 8.65 20.16
C ASP A 572 -7.95 9.38 19.81
N HIS A 573 -8.53 10.16 20.74
CA HIS A 573 -9.71 10.97 20.48
C HIS A 573 -9.47 12.09 19.43
N VAL A 574 -8.32 12.74 19.47
CA VAL A 574 -7.94 13.75 18.46
C VAL A 574 -7.87 13.09 17.08
N LEU A 575 -7.21 11.94 16.98
CA LEU A 575 -7.06 11.22 15.71
C LEU A 575 -8.40 10.70 15.20
N ASP A 576 -9.19 10.04 16.04
CA ASP A 576 -10.50 9.50 15.65
C ASP A 576 -11.48 10.59 15.19
N THR A 577 -11.35 11.80 15.72
CA THR A 577 -12.26 12.91 15.38
C THR A 577 -11.80 13.68 14.13
N LEU A 578 -10.50 13.84 13.94
CA LEU A 578 -9.96 14.63 12.84
C LEU A 578 -9.57 13.79 11.62
N VAL A 579 -9.19 12.54 11.79
CA VAL A 579 -8.77 11.66 10.69
C VAL A 579 -9.95 10.77 10.29
N LEU A 580 -10.89 11.33 9.53
CA LEU A 580 -12.12 10.62 9.10
C LEU A 580 -11.96 9.84 7.79
N ASP A 581 -10.98 10.19 6.97
CA ASP A 581 -10.72 9.62 5.65
C ASP A 581 -9.27 9.12 5.56
N ARG A 582 -8.92 8.51 4.43
CA ARG A 582 -7.53 8.16 4.11
C ARG A 582 -6.65 9.40 4.14
N THR A 583 -5.59 9.36 4.92
CA THR A 583 -4.62 10.44 5.04
C THR A 583 -3.85 10.61 3.73
N ARG A 584 -3.73 11.86 3.28
CA ARG A 584 -2.91 12.21 2.11
C ARG A 584 -1.48 12.53 2.47
N ASP A 585 -1.28 12.97 3.71
CA ASP A 585 0.00 13.30 4.28
C ASP A 585 0.21 12.56 5.59
N ASP A 586 1.45 12.50 6.04
CA ASP A 586 1.81 11.93 7.32
C ASP A 586 1.27 12.81 8.46
N ILE A 587 1.07 12.22 9.62
CA ILE A 587 0.63 12.94 10.80
C ILE A 587 1.55 12.59 11.97
N ALA A 588 2.22 13.60 12.52
CA ALA A 588 2.89 13.52 13.79
C ALA A 588 2.11 14.34 14.83
N LEU A 589 1.79 13.73 15.96
CA LEU A 589 1.09 14.37 17.09
C LEU A 589 1.83 14.05 18.38
N VAL A 590 2.25 15.11 19.12
CA VAL A 590 2.82 15.01 20.45
C VAL A 590 1.89 15.71 21.42
N VAL A 591 1.40 15.00 22.41
CA VAL A 591 0.61 15.57 23.52
C VAL A 591 1.40 15.42 24.81
N ALA A 592 1.66 16.53 25.46
CA ALA A 592 2.45 16.57 26.69
C ALA A 592 1.70 17.29 27.81
N ARG A 593 1.78 16.75 29.02
CA ARG A 593 1.24 17.40 30.22
C ARG A 593 2.39 17.88 31.10
N THR A 594 2.45 19.18 31.38
CA THR A 594 3.51 19.78 32.19
C THR A 594 3.49 19.28 33.62
N GLN A 595 4.66 19.04 34.17
CA GLN A 595 4.91 18.76 35.59
C GLN A 595 5.75 19.88 36.17
N ALA A 596 5.65 20.12 37.46
CA ALA A 596 6.49 21.08 38.18
C ALA A 596 7.40 20.35 39.17
N LEU A 597 8.63 20.83 39.28
CA LEU A 597 9.54 20.43 40.34
C LEU A 597 9.46 21.50 41.45
N ASP A 598 8.95 21.09 42.60
CA ASP A 598 8.75 21.96 43.77
C ASP A 598 10.01 22.03 44.65
N ASP A 599 9.94 22.85 45.72
CA ASP A 599 11.02 23.05 46.70
C ASP A 599 11.46 21.77 47.42
N LYS A 600 10.68 20.67 47.32
CA LYS A 600 11.09 19.36 47.83
C LYS A 600 12.12 18.67 46.95
N HIS A 601 12.17 19.05 45.71
CA HIS A 601 13.04 18.45 44.68
C HIS A 601 14.16 19.40 44.26
N THR A 602 14.07 20.71 44.61
CA THR A 602 15.03 21.71 44.17
C THR A 602 15.43 22.60 45.33
N VAL A 603 16.69 23.01 45.36
CA VAL A 603 17.20 24.00 46.30
C VAL A 603 18.28 24.84 45.61
N ALA A 604 18.34 26.14 45.94
CA ALA A 604 19.34 27.03 45.38
C ALA A 604 19.91 27.95 46.48
N TRP A 605 21.19 28.25 46.40
CA TRP A 605 21.89 29.13 47.30
C TRP A 605 22.75 30.13 46.51
N GLU A 606 22.73 31.37 46.92
CA GLU A 606 23.67 32.37 46.45
C GLU A 606 24.97 32.27 47.26
N LEU A 607 26.08 32.35 46.54
CA LEU A 607 27.44 32.24 47.10
C LEU A 607 28.20 33.54 46.82
N PHE A 608 29.06 33.95 47.81
CA PHE A 608 29.92 35.08 47.61
C PHE A 608 31.17 34.69 46.78
N GLU A 609 31.82 35.68 46.19
CA GLU A 609 33.08 35.53 45.47
C GLU A 609 34.27 35.32 46.41
N ASP A 610 34.22 34.32 47.29
CA ASP A 610 35.25 33.96 48.22
C ASP A 610 35.49 32.45 48.19
N LEU A 611 36.75 32.03 48.15
CA LEU A 611 37.12 30.61 48.18
C LEU A 611 36.65 29.90 49.48
N ALA A 612 36.39 30.64 50.56
CA ALA A 612 35.79 30.08 51.77
C ALA A 612 34.36 29.55 51.53
N GLU A 613 33.62 30.11 50.56
CA GLU A 613 32.29 29.66 50.17
C GLU A 613 32.28 28.24 49.58
N VAL A 614 33.41 27.76 49.05
CA VAL A 614 33.53 26.36 48.56
C VAL A 614 33.27 25.37 49.71
N ALA A 615 33.81 25.63 50.91
CA ALA A 615 33.56 24.77 52.07
C ALA A 615 32.08 24.85 52.51
N ARG A 616 31.51 26.07 52.53
CA ARG A 616 30.10 26.26 52.83
C ARG A 616 29.18 25.59 51.83
N ALA A 617 29.50 25.65 50.53
CA ALA A 617 28.74 24.98 49.47
C ALA A 617 28.71 23.45 49.63
N ARG A 618 29.83 22.84 50.00
CA ARG A 618 29.88 21.40 50.35
C ARG A 618 28.99 21.06 51.53
N ASP A 619 29.09 21.82 52.64
CA ASP A 619 28.30 21.60 53.84
C ASP A 619 26.79 21.74 53.55
N LEU A 620 26.40 22.74 52.76
CA LEU A 620 25.03 22.94 52.33
C LEU A 620 24.53 21.76 51.45
N ALA A 621 25.34 21.29 50.51
CA ALA A 621 25.00 20.17 49.67
C ALA A 621 24.82 18.89 50.51
N SER A 622 25.75 18.59 51.42
CA SER A 622 25.68 17.41 52.28
C SER A 622 24.48 17.43 53.21
N LEU A 623 24.19 18.58 53.82
CA LEU A 623 22.98 18.76 54.64
C LEU A 623 21.69 18.54 53.85
N GLN A 624 21.64 19.07 52.63
CA GLN A 624 20.48 18.88 51.77
C GLN A 624 20.30 17.45 51.33
N LEU A 625 21.38 16.76 50.96
CA LEU A 625 21.32 15.36 50.61
C LEU A 625 20.89 14.47 51.79
N ALA A 626 21.37 14.76 52.98
CA ALA A 626 20.90 14.11 54.20
C ALA A 626 19.39 14.32 54.41
N HIS A 627 18.92 15.56 54.21
CA HIS A 627 17.50 15.93 54.30
C HIS A 627 16.66 15.16 53.23
N TRP A 628 17.19 14.96 52.04
CA TRP A 628 16.55 14.17 50.98
C TRP A 628 16.67 12.66 51.17
N GLY A 629 17.37 12.19 52.22
CA GLY A 629 17.59 10.75 52.46
C GLY A 629 18.60 10.11 51.51
N LEU A 630 19.54 10.90 51.01
CA LEU A 630 20.55 10.52 50.03
C LEU A 630 21.99 10.69 50.56
N PRO A 631 22.33 10.25 51.82
CA PRO A 631 23.66 10.48 52.40
C PRO A 631 24.77 9.78 51.61
N GLU A 632 24.45 8.71 50.89
CA GLU A 632 25.44 7.96 50.07
C GLU A 632 25.92 8.75 48.86
N ALA A 633 25.11 9.66 48.34
CA ALA A 633 25.49 10.55 47.24
C ALA A 633 26.38 11.74 47.69
N ALA A 634 26.47 12.02 49.00
CA ALA A 634 27.14 13.20 49.52
C ALA A 634 28.61 13.32 49.10
N PHE A 635 29.37 12.23 49.17
CA PHE A 635 30.79 12.24 48.81
C PHE A 635 31.04 12.68 47.36
N LEU A 636 30.27 12.13 46.41
CA LEU A 636 30.40 12.47 44.99
C LEU A 636 29.91 13.91 44.73
N ALA A 637 28.78 14.28 45.34
CA ALA A 637 28.24 15.61 45.20
C ALA A 637 29.15 16.68 45.76
N GLU A 638 29.75 16.47 46.95
CA GLU A 638 30.72 17.39 47.57
C GLU A 638 31.92 17.63 46.63
N LEU A 639 32.43 16.60 46.00
CA LEU A 639 33.56 16.71 45.10
C LEU A 639 33.17 17.53 43.85
N VAL A 640 32.03 17.17 43.20
CA VAL A 640 31.54 17.91 42.04
C VAL A 640 31.22 19.35 42.36
N VAL A 641 30.50 19.62 43.46
CA VAL A 641 30.17 20.97 43.93
C VAL A 641 31.45 21.78 44.22
N SER A 642 32.46 21.17 44.87
CA SER A 642 33.73 21.83 45.11
C SER A 642 34.42 22.31 43.86
N GLU A 643 34.51 21.44 42.84
CA GLU A 643 35.16 21.76 41.60
C GLU A 643 34.37 22.80 40.78
N LEU A 644 33.04 22.67 40.71
CA LEU A 644 32.20 23.62 39.97
C LEU A 644 32.19 24.99 40.61
N VAL A 645 32.01 25.08 41.95
CA VAL A 645 32.00 26.34 42.67
C VAL A 645 33.38 27.01 42.66
N THR A 646 34.48 26.24 42.81
CA THR A 646 35.83 26.77 42.70
C THR A 646 36.07 27.39 41.32
N ASN A 647 35.59 26.73 40.25
CA ASN A 647 35.69 27.25 38.89
C ASN A 647 34.87 28.53 38.69
N ALA A 648 33.65 28.58 39.21
CA ALA A 648 32.80 29.75 39.14
C ALA A 648 33.42 30.95 39.85
N ILE A 649 33.93 30.77 41.07
CA ILE A 649 34.60 31.83 41.84
C ILE A 649 35.91 32.31 41.18
N ARG A 650 36.72 31.38 40.62
CA ARG A 650 38.02 31.73 40.01
C ARG A 650 37.90 32.34 38.63
N TYR A 651 36.92 31.93 37.83
CA TYR A 651 36.88 32.22 36.39
C TYR A 651 35.54 32.78 35.92
N GLY A 652 34.51 32.79 36.79
CA GLY A 652 33.14 33.15 36.44
C GLY A 652 32.78 34.59 36.75
N GLY A 653 32.84 34.99 37.97
CA GLY A 653 32.35 36.32 38.46
C GLY A 653 30.91 36.26 39.03
N SER A 654 30.59 37.31 39.80
CA SER A 654 29.27 37.43 40.46
C SER A 654 28.13 37.72 39.48
N PRO A 655 26.90 37.23 39.77
CA PRO A 655 26.52 36.43 40.95
C PRO A 655 26.89 34.95 40.76
N VAL A 656 27.29 34.26 41.83
CA VAL A 656 27.50 32.80 41.82
C VAL A 656 26.34 32.16 42.57
N GLN A 657 25.71 31.17 41.92
CA GLN A 657 24.59 30.43 42.52
C GLN A 657 24.82 28.92 42.37
N LEU A 658 24.68 28.18 43.46
CA LEU A 658 24.63 26.72 43.50
C LEU A 658 23.17 26.26 43.54
N ARG A 659 22.77 25.34 42.65
CA ARG A 659 21.47 24.68 42.66
C ARG A 659 21.65 23.16 42.65
N LEU A 660 20.86 22.50 43.49
CA LEU A 660 20.72 21.05 43.46
C LEU A 660 19.30 20.68 43.07
N ILE A 661 19.16 19.68 42.19
CA ILE A 661 17.88 19.16 41.72
C ILE A 661 17.90 17.64 41.91
N ARG A 662 16.90 17.12 42.62
CA ARG A 662 16.73 15.69 42.85
C ARG A 662 15.58 15.12 42.00
N HIS A 663 15.89 14.14 41.17
CA HIS A 663 14.91 13.34 40.47
C HIS A 663 15.45 11.89 40.37
N ASP A 664 15.47 11.26 39.22
CA ASP A 664 16.10 9.95 39.01
C ASP A 664 17.63 10.02 39.13
N THR A 665 18.19 11.22 38.91
CA THR A 665 19.59 11.57 39.12
C THR A 665 19.68 12.76 40.07
N LEU A 666 20.87 13.04 40.61
CA LEU A 666 21.17 14.27 41.29
C LEU A 666 21.86 15.23 40.32
N ILE A 667 21.22 16.37 40.07
CA ILE A 667 21.79 17.42 39.21
C ILE A 667 22.40 18.49 40.06
N CYS A 668 23.69 18.78 39.86
CA CYS A 668 24.42 19.87 40.48
C CYS A 668 24.65 20.96 39.43
N GLU A 669 24.08 22.14 39.61
CA GLU A 669 24.25 23.31 38.74
C GLU A 669 24.96 24.42 39.46
N VAL A 670 25.95 25.04 38.80
CA VAL A 670 26.59 26.26 39.30
C VAL A 670 26.53 27.32 38.21
N SER A 671 25.83 28.40 38.48
CA SER A 671 25.71 29.58 37.63
C SER A 671 26.67 30.66 38.01
N ASP A 672 27.27 31.36 37.04
CA ASP A 672 28.16 32.51 37.24
C ASP A 672 27.93 33.57 36.13
N GLY A 673 28.42 34.81 36.38
CA GLY A 673 28.20 35.98 35.51
C GLY A 673 29.11 36.05 34.28
N ALA A 674 29.92 35.04 33.97
CA ALA A 674 30.81 35.09 32.81
C ALA A 674 30.26 34.33 31.63
N HIS A 675 30.43 34.86 30.41
CA HIS A 675 29.98 34.22 29.16
C HIS A 675 31.03 33.30 28.53
N THR A 676 32.22 33.15 29.12
CA THR A 676 33.28 32.30 28.55
C THR A 676 33.04 30.84 28.87
N ALA A 677 32.90 30.04 27.83
CA ALA A 677 32.76 28.59 27.97
C ALA A 677 34.05 27.95 28.54
N PRO A 678 33.95 27.03 29.52
CA PRO A 678 35.08 26.31 30.03
C PRO A 678 35.63 25.33 29.00
N HIS A 679 36.94 25.29 28.81
CA HIS A 679 37.59 24.32 27.93
C HIS A 679 38.27 23.20 28.76
N LEU A 680 37.91 21.96 28.46
CA LEU A 680 38.68 20.80 28.94
C LEU A 680 40.11 20.87 28.43
N ARG A 681 41.05 21.20 29.35
CA ARG A 681 42.49 21.10 29.06
C ARG A 681 43.01 19.75 29.56
N ARG A 682 43.77 19.05 28.75
CA ARG A 682 44.60 17.95 29.26
C ARG A 682 45.70 18.58 30.15
N ALA A 683 45.50 18.57 31.46
CA ALA A 683 46.49 19.00 32.41
C ALA A 683 47.77 18.11 32.27
N ARG A 684 48.91 18.72 32.13
CA ARG A 684 50.20 17.97 32.20
C ARG A 684 50.43 17.48 33.62
N THR A 685 51.22 16.45 33.81
CA THR A 685 51.43 15.77 35.11
C THR A 685 51.86 16.67 36.24
N TYR A 686 52.35 17.88 35.95
CA TYR A 686 52.88 18.88 36.92
C TYR A 686 51.98 20.12 37.07
N ASP A 687 50.82 20.20 36.41
CA ASP A 687 49.94 21.34 36.56
C ASP A 687 49.07 21.15 37.82
N GLU A 688 49.22 22.09 38.80
CA GLU A 688 48.41 22.11 40.01
C GLU A 688 46.94 22.62 39.77
N GLY A 689 46.63 23.08 38.54
CA GLY A 689 45.32 23.54 38.10
C GLY A 689 44.84 22.87 36.83
N GLY A 690 43.51 22.83 36.61
CA GLY A 690 42.90 22.34 35.35
C GLY A 690 42.42 20.89 35.36
N ARG A 691 42.43 20.19 36.51
CA ARG A 691 41.93 18.81 36.66
C ARG A 691 40.45 18.78 37.09
N GLY A 692 39.87 19.89 37.56
CA GLY A 692 38.56 19.93 38.15
C GLY A 692 37.43 19.45 37.23
N LEU A 693 37.33 20.01 36.04
CA LEU A 693 36.33 19.56 35.04
C LEU A 693 36.59 18.15 34.53
N PHE A 694 37.83 17.68 34.52
CA PHE A 694 38.15 16.29 34.19
C PHE A 694 37.62 15.32 35.26
N ILE A 695 37.72 15.70 36.53
CA ILE A 695 37.14 14.94 37.66
C ILE A 695 35.62 14.92 37.53
N VAL A 696 34.97 16.07 37.28
CA VAL A 696 33.53 16.14 37.04
C VAL A 696 33.10 15.24 35.90
N ALA A 697 33.82 15.28 34.78
CA ALA A 697 33.53 14.44 33.61
C ALA A 697 33.69 12.92 33.85
N GLN A 698 34.51 12.53 34.84
CA GLN A 698 34.66 11.12 35.23
C GLN A 698 33.60 10.63 36.22
N LEU A 699 33.04 11.51 37.00
CA LEU A 699 32.10 11.20 38.09
C LEU A 699 30.64 11.36 37.64
N ALA A 700 30.37 12.26 36.70
CA ALA A 700 29.03 12.52 36.18
C ALA A 700 28.67 11.57 35.06
N GLU A 701 27.41 11.15 35.00
CA GLU A 701 26.85 10.47 33.84
C GLU A 701 26.76 11.39 32.61
N ARG A 702 26.38 12.65 32.89
CA ARG A 702 26.33 13.73 31.90
C ARG A 702 26.84 15.02 32.57
N TRP A 703 27.47 15.88 31.83
CA TRP A 703 27.84 17.21 32.27
C TRP A 703 27.91 18.16 31.08
N GLY A 704 27.80 19.46 31.30
CA GLY A 704 27.85 20.43 30.21
C GLY A 704 27.83 21.87 30.72
N THR A 705 27.71 22.78 29.75
CA THR A 705 27.62 24.21 30.00
C THR A 705 26.41 24.75 29.24
N ARG A 706 25.59 25.55 29.92
CA ARG A 706 24.46 26.29 29.35
C ARG A 706 24.75 27.77 29.41
N GLN A 707 24.63 28.47 28.28
CA GLN A 707 24.70 29.93 28.24
C GLN A 707 23.36 30.53 28.69
N GLN A 708 23.45 31.65 29.42
CA GLN A 708 22.29 32.45 29.88
C GLN A 708 22.51 33.90 29.50
N PRO A 709 21.46 34.74 29.44
CA PRO A 709 21.62 36.17 29.16
C PRO A 709 22.58 36.88 30.15
N ASP A 710 22.58 36.42 31.39
CA ASP A 710 23.37 37.04 32.47
C ASP A 710 24.62 36.24 32.86
N GLY A 711 25.07 35.30 32.01
CA GLY A 711 26.24 34.48 32.31
C GLY A 711 26.14 33.04 31.79
N LYS A 712 26.66 32.07 32.53
CA LYS A 712 26.60 30.66 32.22
C LYS A 712 26.25 29.80 33.41
N THR A 713 25.73 28.60 33.15
CA THR A 713 25.56 27.53 34.13
C THR A 713 26.38 26.32 33.72
N ILE A 714 27.23 25.81 34.61
CA ILE A 714 27.89 24.51 34.46
C ILE A 714 27.13 23.50 35.30
N TRP A 715 26.78 22.38 34.70
CA TRP A 715 25.96 21.37 35.35
C TRP A 715 26.58 19.98 35.23
N ALA A 716 26.24 19.13 36.21
CA ALA A 716 26.63 17.73 36.23
C ALA A 716 25.49 16.88 36.82
N GLU A 717 25.21 15.76 36.16
CA GLU A 717 24.23 14.76 36.57
C GLU A 717 24.95 13.57 37.19
N LEU A 718 24.60 13.24 38.42
CA LEU A 718 25.17 12.13 39.17
C LEU A 718 24.14 11.00 39.31
N ALA A 719 24.55 9.76 39.09
CA ALA A 719 23.70 8.61 39.38
C ALA A 719 23.33 8.56 40.86
N LEU A 720 22.07 8.36 41.15
CA LEU A 720 21.62 8.03 42.51
C LEU A 720 21.68 6.51 42.72
N PRO A 721 22.12 6.05 43.89
CA PRO A 721 22.06 4.64 44.22
C PRO A 721 20.61 4.14 44.12
N PRO A 722 20.38 2.94 43.65
CA PRO A 722 19.02 2.38 43.57
C PRO A 722 18.40 2.40 44.99
N ALA A 723 17.16 2.91 45.09
CA ALA A 723 16.44 2.97 46.34
C ALA A 723 16.50 1.60 47.04
N THR A 724 17.21 1.48 48.13
CA THR A 724 17.23 0.27 48.95
C THR A 724 15.81 0.07 49.46
N VAL A 725 15.10 -0.89 48.87
CA VAL A 725 13.85 -1.36 49.46
C VAL A 725 14.19 -1.86 50.87
N PRO A 726 13.62 -1.27 51.93
CA PRO A 726 13.92 -1.76 53.27
C PRO A 726 13.56 -3.25 53.34
N THR A 727 14.58 -4.07 53.52
CA THR A 727 14.38 -5.48 53.78
C THR A 727 13.49 -5.57 55.01
N PRO A 728 12.30 -6.20 54.98
CA PRO A 728 11.48 -6.34 56.15
C PRO A 728 12.32 -7.07 57.20
N ALA A 729 12.46 -6.41 58.37
CA ALA A 729 13.18 -7.00 59.51
C ALA A 729 12.69 -8.43 59.73
N PRO A 730 13.60 -9.40 59.96
CA PRO A 730 13.18 -10.76 60.22
C PRO A 730 12.30 -10.76 61.47
N ALA A 731 11.06 -11.23 61.31
CA ALA A 731 10.15 -11.40 62.45
C ALA A 731 10.84 -12.29 63.45
N LEU A 732 11.20 -11.68 64.63
CA LEU A 732 11.65 -12.45 65.78
C LEU A 732 10.57 -13.49 66.11
N ALA A 733 10.89 -14.74 65.79
CA ALA A 733 10.10 -15.87 66.24
C ALA A 733 10.22 -15.93 67.77
N THR A 734 9.17 -15.51 68.44
CA THR A 734 8.98 -15.80 69.89
C THR A 734 8.73 -17.29 70.02
N LEU A 735 9.70 -17.96 70.65
CA LEU A 735 9.55 -19.29 71.23
C LEU A 735 8.48 -19.32 72.34
#